data_529a05b51a24cbb5af1583c934264b1a
#
_entry.id   529a05b51a24cbb5af1583c934264b1a
#
_cell.length_a   1.000
_cell.length_b   1.000
_cell.length_c   1.000
_cell.angle_alpha   90.00
_cell.angle_beta   90.00
_cell.angle_gamma   90.00
#
_symmetry.space_group_name_H-M   'P 1'
#
loop_
_entity.id
_entity.type
_entity.pdbx_description
1 polymer ?
#
loop_
_entity_poly.entity_id
_entity_poly.type
_entity_poly.pdbx_seq_one_letter_code
_entity_poly.pdbx_strand_id
1 'polypeptide(L)'
;MKKKVYDFKNDLGRLTPDPETGLTREQVDTRIAQGLTNEVKNKASKSYFRIFFDNICTFFNLFCLICFGVMLTVPATLSDYSFIVIYVLNMAIGIVQEIRAKKTVEKLSLVKAPTAKVVRDGKKLTIPVGDVVLDDIIELSLGNQIPADCILLSGGVEVDESMLTGESVAVKKSDGDVLFSGSFISGGSCLARADKVGQNSYVQTLSAKAKKYKRTRSELLDAMNKIIKTVGLLIIPIAVVTAFVNYGVYSETLSGTALRTEVVRKTVAVVIGMIPSGMFLLTTLSLAVGIIKLATLNTSVQDMYSLEMLARVNVLCLDKTGTITDGNMSVSDVVNIENSCDVNLLIASMEHSLGDKNMTADALNRKFSTEIPLKSTKVLPFSSKRKLSAVTFSDGSTYALGAPDFVCKHLTPEISEKIKSFMECGKRVLMLAKADKITEGDELVGEAVPLALIALEDNIRPEAIDTIKWFRENDVAVKVISGDDPLTVSRIAARAGIENAQNYISLAGLTDEEVAAAANNYSVFGRVSPEQKALLIKTIKSAGNTVAMTGDGVNDILAMKEADCSITVASGSAAARSLSHLVLLDDNFNSLPSVVKEGRRVINNIQRSASLYLMKTMFTLCYAIISAIRWQKYPFSTGNMIMLEFFIIGLPSTLLSVQPNSDRVKGNFISFVFAHAIPGTIILVLNVLLSEYAYIFGVNLSGGVSESVLMLALTFGGWVFLVLLCVPYDLYRGAIVGFVTIMLIVWAFFLMDCFFFKMTALTFKDNLDAIIFLVVLVALDFPVLLGSKFLLSKLLKTGKN
;
A
#
# COMPACT_ATOMS: atom_id res chain seq x y z
N MET A 1 -13.81 -18.85 31.83
CA MET A 1 -13.34 -17.62 32.49
C MET A 1 -14.48 -16.91 33.19
N LYS A 2 -14.29 -16.49 34.43
CA LYS A 2 -15.34 -15.88 35.26
C LYS A 2 -15.89 -14.60 34.62
N LYS A 3 -17.21 -14.50 34.41
CA LYS A 3 -17.90 -13.26 34.02
C LYS A 3 -17.47 -12.14 34.97
N LYS A 4 -16.58 -11.24 34.50
CA LYS A 4 -16.42 -9.95 35.17
C LYS A 4 -17.63 -9.10 34.76
N VAL A 5 -18.58 -9.01 35.67
CA VAL A 5 -19.63 -8.00 35.63
C VAL A 5 -18.91 -6.65 35.69
N TYR A 6 -18.94 -5.89 34.59
CA TYR A 6 -18.45 -4.53 34.59
C TYR A 6 -19.49 -3.66 35.29
N ASP A 7 -19.12 -3.15 36.47
CA ASP A 7 -19.93 -2.23 37.27
C ASP A 7 -19.93 -0.83 36.61
N PHE A 8 -21.09 -0.45 36.06
CA PHE A 8 -21.26 0.82 35.34
C PHE A 8 -21.91 1.86 36.27
N LYS A 9 -21.17 2.33 37.25
CA LYS A 9 -21.54 3.52 38.02
C LYS A 9 -20.95 4.76 37.32
N ASN A 10 -21.71 5.35 36.45
CA ASN A 10 -21.54 6.75 36.06
C ASN A 10 -22.87 7.47 36.18
N ASP A 11 -22.95 8.43 37.11
CA ASP A 11 -24.08 9.32 37.44
C ASP A 11 -24.41 10.38 36.32
N LEU A 12 -24.22 10.05 35.07
CA LEU A 12 -24.76 10.81 33.96
C LEU A 12 -26.17 10.28 33.71
N GLY A 13 -27.17 11.11 33.88
CA GLY A 13 -28.58 10.77 33.70
C GLY A 13 -28.82 10.03 32.40
N ARG A 14 -28.89 8.68 32.50
CA ARG A 14 -29.07 7.81 31.32
C ARG A 14 -30.47 7.94 30.78
N LEU A 15 -30.56 8.02 29.44
CA LEU A 15 -31.82 8.00 28.73
C LEU A 15 -32.12 6.56 28.30
N THR A 16 -33.34 6.14 28.37
CA THR A 16 -33.84 4.85 27.87
C THR A 16 -34.86 5.14 26.77
N PRO A 17 -34.36 5.52 25.55
CA PRO A 17 -35.26 5.77 24.45
C PRO A 17 -35.94 4.48 23.98
N ASP A 18 -37.18 4.63 23.54
CA ASP A 18 -37.89 3.51 22.90
C ASP A 18 -37.17 3.11 21.62
N PRO A 19 -36.95 1.79 21.36
CA PRO A 19 -36.26 1.30 20.18
C PRO A 19 -36.87 1.72 18.84
N GLU A 20 -38.20 1.98 18.79
CA GLU A 20 -38.87 2.39 17.57
C GLU A 20 -38.79 3.91 17.30
N THR A 21 -38.77 4.73 18.35
CA THR A 21 -38.74 6.20 18.21
C THR A 21 -37.34 6.80 18.37
N GLY A 22 -36.46 6.14 19.15
CA GLY A 22 -35.10 6.63 19.41
C GLY A 22 -35.05 7.93 20.21
N LEU A 23 -33.92 8.63 20.16
CA LEU A 23 -33.74 9.95 20.80
C LEU A 23 -34.46 11.08 20.01
N THR A 24 -35.01 12.04 20.73
CA THR A 24 -35.51 13.28 20.12
C THR A 24 -34.34 14.21 19.76
N ARG A 25 -34.58 15.14 18.84
CA ARG A 25 -33.57 16.13 18.43
C ARG A 25 -33.03 16.95 19.62
N GLU A 26 -33.88 17.35 20.53
CA GLU A 26 -33.51 18.10 21.74
C GLU A 26 -32.58 17.28 22.66
N GLN A 27 -32.86 15.97 22.80
CA GLN A 27 -32.01 15.05 23.57
C GLN A 27 -30.65 14.87 22.91
N VAL A 28 -30.60 14.76 21.56
CA VAL A 28 -29.36 14.67 20.80
C VAL A 28 -28.52 15.93 20.99
N ASP A 29 -29.13 17.13 20.84
CA ASP A 29 -28.43 18.41 20.99
C ASP A 29 -27.88 18.56 22.42
N THR A 30 -28.62 18.09 23.43
CA THR A 30 -28.16 18.05 24.82
C THR A 30 -26.93 17.15 24.99
N ARG A 31 -26.94 15.97 24.40
CA ARG A 31 -25.79 15.05 24.45
C ARG A 31 -24.56 15.61 23.74
N ILE A 32 -24.75 16.31 22.63
CA ILE A 32 -23.67 17.01 21.91
C ILE A 32 -23.09 18.14 22.79
N ALA A 33 -23.93 18.94 23.43
CA ALA A 33 -23.47 20.01 24.31
C ALA A 33 -22.70 19.49 25.54
N GLN A 34 -23.06 18.30 26.02
CA GLN A 34 -22.33 17.59 27.08
C GLN A 34 -21.02 16.95 26.63
N GLY A 35 -20.70 16.97 25.32
CA GLY A 35 -19.52 16.32 24.75
C GLY A 35 -19.60 14.80 24.74
N LEU A 36 -20.80 14.22 24.81
CA LEU A 36 -21.08 12.79 24.80
C LEU A 36 -21.32 12.28 23.38
N THR A 37 -20.43 12.64 22.48
CA THR A 37 -20.38 12.22 21.07
C THR A 37 -19.34 11.13 20.88
N ASN A 38 -19.50 10.35 19.82
CA ASN A 38 -18.52 9.32 19.43
C ASN A 38 -17.34 9.90 18.61
N GLU A 39 -17.19 11.22 18.62
CA GLU A 39 -16.07 11.89 17.97
C GLU A 39 -14.76 11.49 18.67
N VAL A 40 -13.92 10.74 18.00
CA VAL A 40 -12.56 10.48 18.41
C VAL A 40 -11.66 11.48 17.68
N LYS A 41 -11.07 12.43 18.41
CA LYS A 41 -10.03 13.30 17.84
C LYS A 41 -8.89 12.41 17.36
N ASN A 42 -8.91 12.10 16.08
CA ASN A 42 -7.92 11.25 15.44
C ASN A 42 -6.54 11.90 15.57
N LYS A 43 -5.70 11.40 16.46
CA LYS A 43 -4.27 11.74 16.55
C LYS A 43 -3.46 11.22 15.35
N ALA A 44 -4.13 10.69 14.33
CA ALA A 44 -3.46 10.10 13.16
C ALA A 44 -2.75 11.14 12.28
N SER A 45 -3.21 12.40 12.24
CA SER A 45 -2.51 13.44 11.53
C SER A 45 -1.56 14.21 12.46
N LYS A 46 -0.28 14.33 12.07
CA LYS A 46 0.69 15.12 12.81
C LYS A 46 0.20 16.56 12.96
N SER A 47 0.35 17.19 14.14
CA SER A 47 0.08 18.62 14.28
C SER A 47 1.05 19.45 13.41
N TYR A 48 0.65 20.66 13.00
CA TYR A 48 1.53 21.54 12.24
C TYR A 48 2.84 21.83 12.99
N PHE A 49 2.79 22.04 14.30
CA PHE A 49 3.96 22.22 15.13
C PHE A 49 4.90 21.00 15.07
N ARG A 50 4.34 19.80 15.09
CA ARG A 50 5.14 18.57 14.99
C ARG A 50 5.76 18.40 13.61
N ILE A 51 5.06 18.81 12.54
CA ILE A 51 5.61 18.83 11.18
C ILE A 51 6.84 19.76 11.13
N PHE A 52 6.73 20.98 11.66
CA PHE A 52 7.86 21.89 11.75
C PHE A 52 9.01 21.28 12.55
N PHE A 53 8.72 20.77 13.75
CA PHE A 53 9.75 20.19 14.62
C PHE A 53 10.45 18.99 14.00
N ASP A 54 9.70 18.05 13.41
CA ASP A 54 10.25 16.85 12.79
C ASP A 54 11.14 17.18 11.57
N ASN A 55 10.84 18.25 10.84
CA ASN A 55 11.65 18.70 9.69
C ASN A 55 12.87 19.55 10.10
N ILE A 56 12.79 20.29 11.17
CA ILE A 56 13.91 21.12 11.68
C ILE A 56 14.89 20.26 12.49
N CYS A 57 14.39 19.45 13.42
CA CYS A 57 15.20 18.70 14.38
C CYS A 57 15.55 17.30 13.90
N THR A 58 15.92 17.14 12.62
CA THR A 58 16.49 15.88 12.16
C THR A 58 17.94 15.73 12.63
N PHE A 59 18.39 14.47 12.75
CA PHE A 59 19.77 14.17 13.12
C PHE A 59 20.80 14.90 12.24
N PHE A 60 20.61 14.90 10.94
CA PHE A 60 21.52 15.58 10.01
C PHE A 60 21.41 17.09 10.05
N ASN A 61 20.23 17.62 10.30
CA ASN A 61 20.05 19.06 10.46
C ASN A 61 20.78 19.61 11.68
N LEU A 62 20.85 18.81 12.76
CA LEU A 62 21.66 19.15 13.93
C LEU A 62 23.16 19.25 13.57
N PHE A 63 23.69 18.31 12.78
CA PHE A 63 25.06 18.40 12.30
C PHE A 63 25.30 19.64 11.43
N CYS A 64 24.39 19.96 10.53
CA CYS A 64 24.48 21.19 9.72
C CYS A 64 24.51 22.45 10.59
N LEU A 65 23.70 22.52 11.65
CA LEU A 65 23.71 23.64 12.60
C LEU A 65 25.01 23.71 13.40
N ILE A 66 25.53 22.57 13.84
CA ILE A 66 26.85 22.54 14.53
C ILE A 66 27.94 23.01 13.57
N CYS A 67 27.99 22.52 12.35
CA CYS A 67 28.94 22.97 11.32
C CYS A 67 28.81 24.46 11.04
N PHE A 68 27.61 24.98 10.97
CA PHE A 68 27.39 26.42 10.81
C PHE A 68 27.94 27.22 12.00
N GLY A 69 27.63 26.80 13.22
CA GLY A 69 28.18 27.42 14.43
C GLY A 69 29.70 27.40 14.48
N VAL A 70 30.33 26.27 14.10
CA VAL A 70 31.79 26.15 14.01
C VAL A 70 32.38 27.07 12.93
N MET A 71 31.75 27.16 11.76
CA MET A 71 32.15 28.04 10.66
C MET A 71 32.10 29.53 11.04
N LEU A 72 31.17 29.95 11.90
CA LEU A 72 31.13 31.34 12.41
C LEU A 72 32.33 31.72 13.30
N THR A 73 33.10 30.74 13.78
CA THR A 73 34.28 30.99 14.62
C THR A 73 35.54 31.33 13.83
N VAL A 74 35.48 31.29 12.51
CA VAL A 74 36.58 31.50 11.58
C VAL A 74 36.20 32.46 10.46
N PRO A 75 37.13 33.23 9.87
CA PRO A 75 36.86 34.09 8.72
C PRO A 75 36.67 33.20 7.48
N ALA A 76 35.40 32.86 7.18
CA ALA A 76 35.00 32.05 6.03
C ALA A 76 34.38 32.92 4.91
N THR A 77 34.46 32.45 3.68
CA THR A 77 33.87 33.13 2.50
C THR A 77 32.38 32.83 2.38
N LEU A 78 31.63 33.65 1.63
CA LEU A 78 30.22 33.45 1.43
C LEU A 78 29.92 32.07 0.77
N SER A 79 30.78 31.58 -0.10
CA SER A 79 30.71 30.27 -0.70
C SER A 79 30.82 29.12 0.29
N ASP A 80 31.54 29.30 1.38
CA ASP A 80 31.67 28.28 2.43
C ASP A 80 30.37 28.06 3.21
N TYR A 81 29.51 29.07 3.25
CA TYR A 81 28.18 29.01 3.86
C TYR A 81 27.09 28.53 2.91
N SER A 82 27.41 28.18 1.64
CA SER A 82 26.45 27.80 0.62
C SER A 82 25.60 26.59 1.00
N PHE A 83 26.12 25.69 1.82
CA PHE A 83 25.38 24.53 2.32
C PHE A 83 24.15 24.92 3.15
N ILE A 84 24.15 26.08 3.81
CA ILE A 84 23.01 26.60 4.57
C ILE A 84 21.84 26.91 3.65
N VAL A 85 22.09 27.44 2.46
CA VAL A 85 21.03 27.72 1.47
C VAL A 85 20.33 26.42 1.06
N ILE A 86 21.12 25.38 0.75
CA ILE A 86 20.58 24.05 0.40
C ILE A 86 19.80 23.45 1.57
N TYR A 87 20.34 23.59 2.80
CA TYR A 87 19.67 23.12 4.01
C TYR A 87 18.31 23.81 4.23
N VAL A 88 18.28 25.14 4.17
CA VAL A 88 17.03 25.93 4.37
C VAL A 88 16.01 25.61 3.27
N LEU A 89 16.45 25.50 2.01
CA LEU A 89 15.58 25.12 0.89
C LEU A 89 14.99 23.73 1.10
N ASN A 90 15.82 22.74 1.44
CA ASN A 90 15.35 21.38 1.70
C ASN A 90 14.34 21.32 2.86
N MET A 91 14.60 22.05 3.93
CA MET A 91 13.70 22.16 5.07
C MET A 91 12.38 22.82 4.68
N ALA A 92 12.42 23.93 3.96
CA ALA A 92 11.23 24.65 3.52
C ALA A 92 10.37 23.79 2.56
N ILE A 93 11.01 23.11 1.61
CA ILE A 93 10.36 22.18 0.69
C ILE A 93 9.71 21.04 1.49
N GLY A 94 10.41 20.42 2.44
CA GLY A 94 9.89 19.34 3.28
C GLY A 94 8.64 19.76 4.06
N ILE A 95 8.69 20.93 4.72
CA ILE A 95 7.55 21.47 5.48
C ILE A 95 6.34 21.73 4.57
N VAL A 96 6.53 22.41 3.45
CA VAL A 96 5.44 22.73 2.50
C VAL A 96 4.79 21.46 1.96
N GLN A 97 5.60 20.46 1.63
CA GLN A 97 5.10 19.19 1.09
C GLN A 97 4.35 18.37 2.13
N GLU A 98 4.87 18.26 3.36
CA GLU A 98 4.19 17.51 4.42
C GLU A 98 2.85 18.20 4.81
N ILE A 99 2.79 19.54 4.77
CA ILE A 99 1.54 20.30 4.95
C ILE A 99 0.56 20.02 3.79
N ARG A 100 1.02 19.99 2.54
CA ARG A 100 0.16 19.66 1.38
C ARG A 100 -0.35 18.24 1.45
N ALA A 101 0.52 17.27 1.75
CA ALA A 101 0.15 15.86 1.92
C ALA A 101 -0.90 15.71 3.04
N LYS A 102 -0.68 16.35 4.20
CA LYS A 102 -1.64 16.38 5.30
C LYS A 102 -3.02 16.89 4.86
N LYS A 103 -3.07 18.06 4.21
CA LYS A 103 -4.33 18.64 3.73
C LYS A 103 -5.06 17.74 2.73
N THR A 104 -4.33 17.04 1.86
CA THR A 104 -4.90 16.12 0.87
C THR A 104 -5.48 14.88 1.56
N VAL A 105 -4.76 14.29 2.50
CA VAL A 105 -5.23 13.14 3.29
C VAL A 105 -6.45 13.52 4.14
N GLU A 106 -6.46 14.68 4.77
CA GLU A 106 -7.62 15.18 5.54
C GLU A 106 -8.85 15.39 4.65
N LYS A 107 -8.70 15.96 3.45
CA LYS A 107 -9.80 16.07 2.48
C LYS A 107 -10.38 14.71 2.07
N LEU A 108 -9.53 13.74 1.81
CA LEU A 108 -9.95 12.40 1.41
C LEU A 108 -10.61 11.62 2.55
N SER A 109 -10.16 11.82 3.79
CA SER A 109 -10.76 11.18 4.98
C SER A 109 -12.16 11.70 5.29
N LEU A 110 -12.46 12.96 5.00
CA LEU A 110 -13.80 13.56 5.19
C LEU A 110 -14.85 12.98 4.22
N VAL A 111 -14.44 12.59 3.01
CA VAL A 111 -15.34 11.98 2.00
C VAL A 111 -15.74 10.55 2.38
N LYS A 112 -15.07 9.92 3.35
CA LYS A 112 -15.17 8.49 3.70
C LYS A 112 -15.38 8.21 5.18
N ALA A 113 -15.88 9.17 5.95
CA ALA A 113 -16.22 8.89 7.33
C ALA A 113 -17.18 7.68 7.38
N PRO A 114 -16.86 6.62 8.18
CA PRO A 114 -17.77 5.50 8.32
C PRO A 114 -19.11 6.01 8.86
N THR A 115 -20.20 5.43 8.36
CA THR A 115 -21.57 5.83 8.73
C THR A 115 -22.21 4.77 9.61
N ALA A 116 -23.12 5.21 10.48
CA ALA A 116 -23.97 4.35 11.29
C ALA A 116 -25.43 4.65 10.98
N LYS A 117 -26.29 3.62 11.01
CA LYS A 117 -27.72 3.77 10.91
C LYS A 117 -28.29 3.92 12.32
N VAL A 118 -28.94 5.06 12.61
CA VAL A 118 -29.55 5.37 13.90
C VAL A 118 -31.03 5.62 13.76
N VAL A 119 -31.79 5.39 14.83
CA VAL A 119 -33.20 5.72 14.94
C VAL A 119 -33.31 7.00 15.80
N ARG A 120 -33.81 8.09 15.24
CA ARG A 120 -34.07 9.37 15.93
C ARG A 120 -35.40 9.93 15.45
N ASP A 121 -36.24 10.46 16.37
CA ASP A 121 -37.56 10.98 16.09
C ASP A 121 -38.44 10.00 15.26
N GLY A 122 -38.34 8.68 15.51
CA GLY A 122 -39.05 7.65 14.75
C GLY A 122 -38.60 7.45 13.31
N LYS A 123 -37.45 8.05 12.92
CA LYS A 123 -36.89 7.94 11.56
C LYS A 123 -35.52 7.24 11.60
N LYS A 124 -35.30 6.36 10.64
CA LYS A 124 -34.00 5.76 10.39
C LYS A 124 -33.11 6.73 9.61
N LEU A 125 -32.02 7.17 10.21
CA LEU A 125 -31.06 8.12 9.65
C LEU A 125 -29.70 7.45 9.47
N THR A 126 -29.02 7.76 8.39
CA THR A 126 -27.60 7.38 8.20
C THR A 126 -26.74 8.59 8.54
N ILE A 127 -25.94 8.50 9.58
CA ILE A 127 -25.09 9.58 10.09
C ILE A 127 -23.62 9.14 10.13
N PRO A 128 -22.65 10.07 10.11
CA PRO A 128 -21.26 9.76 10.39
C PRO A 128 -21.11 9.11 11.76
N VAL A 129 -20.22 8.12 11.88
CA VAL A 129 -19.97 7.42 13.18
C VAL A 129 -19.56 8.39 14.29
N GLY A 130 -18.87 9.48 13.97
CA GLY A 130 -18.51 10.52 14.95
C GLY A 130 -19.70 11.26 15.56
N ASP A 131 -20.83 11.33 14.83
CA ASP A 131 -22.05 12.04 15.24
C ASP A 131 -23.02 11.16 16.05
N VAL A 132 -22.65 9.90 16.30
CA VAL A 132 -23.37 9.03 17.22
C VAL A 132 -23.20 9.58 18.65
N VAL A 133 -24.31 9.70 19.39
CA VAL A 133 -24.29 10.19 20.77
C VAL A 133 -24.59 9.07 21.77
N LEU A 134 -24.30 9.31 23.04
CA LEU A 134 -24.65 8.39 24.13
C LEU A 134 -26.17 8.17 24.15
N ASP A 135 -26.59 6.92 24.35
CA ASP A 135 -27.97 6.42 24.35
C ASP A 135 -28.67 6.41 22.97
N ASP A 136 -27.99 6.67 21.84
CA ASP A 136 -28.54 6.47 20.49
C ASP A 136 -28.97 5.02 20.25
N ILE A 137 -30.09 4.83 19.55
CA ILE A 137 -30.50 3.51 19.05
C ILE A 137 -29.87 3.29 17.67
N ILE A 138 -29.11 2.21 17.54
CA ILE A 138 -28.33 1.87 16.35
C ILE A 138 -28.86 0.57 15.75
N GLU A 139 -29.13 0.58 14.45
CA GLU A 139 -29.47 -0.62 13.68
C GLU A 139 -28.19 -1.23 13.12
N LEU A 140 -27.90 -2.48 13.51
CA LEU A 140 -26.74 -3.24 13.08
C LEU A 140 -27.18 -4.47 12.29
N SER A 141 -26.48 -4.74 11.18
CA SER A 141 -26.72 -5.86 10.30
C SER A 141 -25.41 -6.46 9.79
N LEU A 142 -25.48 -7.61 9.14
CA LEU A 142 -24.33 -8.30 8.57
C LEU A 142 -23.37 -7.34 7.85
N GLY A 143 -22.07 -7.44 8.18
CA GLY A 143 -21.03 -6.62 7.61
C GLY A 143 -20.86 -5.22 8.22
N ASN A 144 -21.76 -4.78 9.13
CA ASN A 144 -21.59 -3.51 9.82
C ASN A 144 -20.52 -3.61 10.90
N GLN A 145 -19.71 -2.55 11.00
CA GLN A 145 -18.85 -2.35 12.16
C GLN A 145 -19.66 -1.72 13.29
N ILE A 146 -19.45 -2.21 14.51
CA ILE A 146 -20.07 -1.66 15.71
C ILE A 146 -19.39 -0.31 16.02
N PRO A 147 -20.13 0.84 15.93
CA PRO A 147 -19.51 2.17 15.95
C PRO A 147 -19.12 2.64 17.37
N ALA A 148 -19.81 2.16 18.39
CA ALA A 148 -19.63 2.48 19.80
C ALA A 148 -19.85 1.23 20.64
N ASP A 149 -19.47 1.21 21.91
CA ASP A 149 -19.88 0.07 22.77
C ASP A 149 -21.39 0.17 22.96
N CYS A 150 -22.11 -0.90 22.62
CA CYS A 150 -23.55 -0.94 22.61
C CYS A 150 -24.09 -2.05 23.49
N ILE A 151 -25.33 -1.92 23.95
CA ILE A 151 -26.11 -2.99 24.57
C ILE A 151 -27.17 -3.43 23.57
N LEU A 152 -27.23 -4.72 23.28
CA LEU A 152 -28.20 -5.31 22.38
C LEU A 152 -29.59 -5.23 23.04
N LEU A 153 -30.56 -4.63 22.36
CA LEU A 153 -31.93 -4.45 22.86
C LEU A 153 -32.89 -5.46 22.30
N SER A 154 -32.78 -5.80 21.02
CA SER A 154 -33.62 -6.79 20.38
C SER A 154 -32.95 -7.40 19.16
N GLY A 155 -33.15 -8.69 18.96
CA GLY A 155 -32.60 -9.45 17.86
C GLY A 155 -31.47 -10.38 18.30
N GLY A 156 -30.85 -11.09 17.35
CA GLY A 156 -29.73 -11.99 17.59
C GLY A 156 -28.67 -11.81 16.54
N VAL A 157 -27.40 -11.68 16.95
CA VAL A 157 -26.28 -11.49 16.04
C VAL A 157 -25.10 -12.38 16.39
N GLU A 158 -24.33 -12.74 15.38
CA GLU A 158 -23.00 -13.28 15.54
C GLU A 158 -21.99 -12.14 15.33
N VAL A 159 -21.04 -12.01 16.25
CA VAL A 159 -20.07 -10.90 16.27
C VAL A 159 -18.66 -11.44 16.15
N ASP A 160 -17.91 -10.96 15.18
CA ASP A 160 -16.48 -11.18 15.07
C ASP A 160 -15.74 -10.17 15.97
N GLU A 161 -15.24 -10.65 17.09
CA GLU A 161 -14.45 -9.88 18.07
C GLU A 161 -12.94 -10.10 17.89
N SER A 162 -12.49 -10.73 16.79
CA SER A 162 -11.09 -11.09 16.55
C SER A 162 -10.12 -9.90 16.59
N MET A 163 -10.60 -8.70 16.22
CA MET A 163 -9.84 -7.44 16.32
C MET A 163 -9.51 -7.08 17.77
N LEU A 164 -10.30 -7.52 18.72
CA LEU A 164 -10.17 -7.18 20.15
C LEU A 164 -9.54 -8.30 20.93
N THR A 165 -9.91 -9.53 20.65
CA THR A 165 -9.53 -10.74 21.40
C THR A 165 -8.39 -11.52 20.76
N GLY A 166 -8.21 -11.40 19.45
CA GLY A 166 -7.32 -12.22 18.63
C GLY A 166 -7.88 -13.61 18.31
N GLU A 167 -9.08 -13.95 18.76
CA GLU A 167 -9.74 -15.23 18.51
C GLU A 167 -10.69 -15.09 17.30
N SER A 168 -10.58 -15.97 16.31
CA SER A 168 -11.30 -15.89 15.03
C SER A 168 -12.72 -16.48 15.08
N VAL A 169 -13.17 -16.99 16.23
CA VAL A 169 -14.51 -17.59 16.36
C VAL A 169 -15.54 -16.51 16.65
N ALA A 170 -16.57 -16.42 15.79
CA ALA A 170 -17.67 -15.50 16.00
C ALA A 170 -18.45 -15.84 17.28
N VAL A 171 -18.78 -14.83 18.08
CA VAL A 171 -19.49 -14.96 19.33
C VAL A 171 -20.96 -14.64 19.14
N LYS A 172 -21.85 -15.56 19.53
CA LYS A 172 -23.30 -15.29 19.53
C LYS A 172 -23.66 -14.33 20.64
N LYS A 173 -24.43 -13.31 20.30
CA LYS A 173 -24.95 -12.28 21.22
C LYS A 173 -26.46 -12.23 21.13
N SER A 174 -27.08 -12.03 22.27
CA SER A 174 -28.54 -11.98 22.48
C SER A 174 -28.91 -10.73 23.28
N ASP A 175 -30.20 -10.52 23.51
CA ASP A 175 -30.71 -9.34 24.23
C ASP A 175 -30.02 -9.17 25.59
N GLY A 176 -29.58 -7.93 25.86
CA GLY A 176 -28.82 -7.54 27.04
C GLY A 176 -27.31 -7.76 26.97
N ASP A 177 -26.79 -8.42 25.94
CA ASP A 177 -25.34 -8.62 25.75
C ASP A 177 -24.66 -7.33 25.30
N VAL A 178 -23.38 -7.19 25.64
CA VAL A 178 -22.54 -6.07 25.23
C VAL A 178 -21.90 -6.35 23.88
N LEU A 179 -22.04 -5.39 22.97
CA LEU A 179 -21.40 -5.32 21.67
C LEU A 179 -20.24 -4.30 21.76
N PHE A 180 -19.03 -4.76 21.54
CA PHE A 180 -17.85 -3.88 21.63
C PHE A 180 -17.59 -3.12 20.34
N SER A 181 -17.30 -1.83 20.47
CA SER A 181 -16.88 -0.97 19.34
C SER A 181 -15.67 -1.56 18.63
N GLY A 182 -15.66 -1.45 17.29
CA GLY A 182 -14.59 -1.98 16.46
C GLY A 182 -14.76 -3.44 16.04
N SER A 183 -15.64 -4.23 16.69
CA SER A 183 -16.04 -5.56 16.24
C SER A 183 -17.00 -5.48 15.06
N PHE A 184 -17.26 -6.61 14.39
CA PHE A 184 -18.09 -6.67 13.18
C PHE A 184 -19.22 -7.69 13.33
N ILE A 185 -20.38 -7.35 12.76
CA ILE A 185 -21.49 -8.30 12.67
C ILE A 185 -21.20 -9.30 11.56
N SER A 186 -21.00 -10.56 11.92
CA SER A 186 -20.75 -11.68 10.98
C SER A 186 -21.98 -12.47 10.64
N GLY A 187 -23.14 -12.23 11.35
CA GLY A 187 -24.40 -12.87 11.06
C GLY A 187 -25.55 -12.20 11.81
N GLY A 188 -26.76 -12.21 11.24
CA GLY A 188 -27.97 -11.67 11.84
C GLY A 188 -28.11 -10.15 11.76
N SER A 189 -29.11 -9.63 12.49
CA SER A 189 -29.37 -8.19 12.63
C SER A 189 -29.95 -7.88 14.02
N CYS A 190 -29.69 -6.67 14.53
CA CYS A 190 -30.21 -6.25 15.84
C CYS A 190 -30.38 -4.74 15.93
N LEU A 191 -31.17 -4.33 16.93
CA LEU A 191 -31.18 -2.96 17.45
C LEU A 191 -30.38 -2.92 18.76
N ALA A 192 -29.47 -1.95 18.87
CA ALA A 192 -28.62 -1.81 20.03
C ALA A 192 -28.57 -0.33 20.48
N ARG A 193 -28.42 -0.10 21.80
CA ARG A 193 -28.24 1.23 22.35
C ARG A 193 -26.78 1.53 22.60
N ALA A 194 -26.32 2.70 22.17
CA ALA A 194 -24.97 3.19 22.46
C ALA A 194 -24.76 3.39 23.96
N ASP A 195 -23.83 2.66 24.57
CA ASP A 195 -23.55 2.67 26.00
C ASP A 195 -22.28 3.44 26.36
N LYS A 196 -21.25 3.38 25.52
CA LYS A 196 -20.01 4.17 25.64
C LYS A 196 -19.59 4.71 24.30
N VAL A 197 -19.33 6.01 24.25
CA VAL A 197 -18.96 6.72 23.01
C VAL A 197 -17.58 7.37 23.14
N GLY A 198 -16.95 7.64 22.02
CA GLY A 198 -15.69 8.37 21.90
C GLY A 198 -14.55 7.70 22.68
N GLN A 199 -13.83 8.49 23.48
CA GLN A 199 -12.66 8.02 24.21
C GLN A 199 -12.96 6.96 25.29
N ASN A 200 -14.22 6.84 25.70
CA ASN A 200 -14.67 5.89 26.72
C ASN A 200 -14.98 4.50 26.13
N SER A 201 -14.98 4.34 24.82
CA SER A 201 -15.20 3.05 24.17
C SER A 201 -14.08 2.05 24.47
N TYR A 202 -14.41 0.76 24.49
CA TYR A 202 -13.49 -0.32 24.81
C TYR A 202 -12.26 -0.34 23.91
N VAL A 203 -12.46 -0.13 22.61
CA VAL A 203 -11.36 -0.03 21.62
C VAL A 203 -10.39 1.10 21.95
N GLN A 204 -10.90 2.27 22.36
CA GLN A 204 -10.04 3.38 22.71
C GLN A 204 -9.26 3.14 24.01
N THR A 205 -9.89 2.49 24.98
CA THR A 205 -9.19 2.11 26.23
C THR A 205 -8.14 1.03 25.99
N LEU A 206 -8.41 0.06 25.11
CA LEU A 206 -7.42 -0.93 24.67
C LEU A 206 -6.27 -0.28 23.87
N SER A 207 -6.57 0.60 22.91
CA SER A 207 -5.58 1.32 22.12
C SER A 207 -4.67 2.19 22.99
N ALA A 208 -5.19 2.77 24.06
CA ALA A 208 -4.39 3.52 25.02
C ALA A 208 -3.42 2.60 25.83
N LYS A 209 -3.83 1.35 26.11
CA LYS A 209 -3.00 0.33 26.80
C LYS A 209 -2.09 -0.44 25.84
N ALA A 210 -2.54 -0.68 24.61
CA ALA A 210 -1.80 -1.43 23.58
C ALA A 210 -0.91 -0.52 22.72
N LYS A 211 0.09 0.14 23.31
CA LYS A 211 1.10 0.95 22.62
C LYS A 211 2.00 0.19 21.65
N LYS A 212 1.68 -1.04 21.25
CA LYS A 212 2.48 -1.86 20.32
C LYS A 212 1.62 -2.64 19.33
N TYR A 213 0.89 -1.97 18.48
CA TYR A 213 0.56 -2.60 17.20
C TYR A 213 1.84 -2.61 16.34
N LYS A 214 2.27 -3.81 15.93
CA LYS A 214 3.45 -3.98 15.08
C LYS A 214 3.07 -3.45 13.70
N ARG A 215 3.35 -2.16 13.44
CA ARG A 215 3.23 -1.59 12.09
C ARG A 215 4.04 -2.47 11.14
N THR A 216 3.44 -2.87 10.05
CA THR A 216 4.13 -3.50 8.93
C THR A 216 5.36 -2.65 8.59
N ARG A 217 6.55 -3.24 8.50
CA ARG A 217 7.80 -2.50 8.32
C ARG A 217 8.03 -2.22 6.85
N SER A 218 8.26 -0.96 6.48
CA SER A 218 8.73 -0.58 5.15
C SER A 218 10.19 -0.99 4.97
N GLU A 219 10.48 -1.85 4.01
CA GLU A 219 11.86 -2.21 3.64
C GLU A 219 12.63 -0.97 3.20
N LEU A 220 11.99 -0.08 2.44
CA LEU A 220 12.53 1.19 1.99
C LEU A 220 12.93 2.09 3.17
N LEU A 221 12.00 2.34 4.10
CA LEU A 221 12.27 3.21 5.25
C LEU A 221 13.27 2.59 6.22
N ASP A 222 13.22 1.27 6.44
CA ASP A 222 14.18 0.55 7.28
C ASP A 222 15.57 0.58 6.64
N ALA A 223 15.67 0.41 5.33
CA ALA A 223 16.92 0.52 4.56
C ALA A 223 17.51 1.92 4.65
N MET A 224 16.69 2.94 4.45
CA MET A 224 17.10 4.34 4.58
C MET A 224 17.56 4.67 6.00
N ASN A 225 16.81 4.26 7.01
CA ASN A 225 17.17 4.44 8.41
C ASN A 225 18.49 3.74 8.76
N LYS A 226 18.75 2.57 8.18
CA LYS A 226 20.00 1.86 8.34
C LYS A 226 21.17 2.64 7.72
N ILE A 227 21.01 3.16 6.51
CA ILE A 227 22.02 4.01 5.85
C ILE A 227 22.28 5.25 6.71
N ILE A 228 21.23 5.95 7.15
CA ILE A 228 21.33 7.16 7.97
C ILE A 228 22.07 6.89 9.28
N LYS A 229 21.73 5.81 9.98
CA LYS A 229 22.40 5.43 11.25
C LYS A 229 23.87 5.09 11.04
N THR A 230 24.19 4.31 9.97
CA THR A 230 25.57 3.91 9.67
C THR A 230 26.41 5.13 9.31
N VAL A 231 25.94 5.99 8.43
CA VAL A 231 26.62 7.22 8.03
C VAL A 231 26.78 8.16 9.24
N GLY A 232 25.72 8.34 10.03
CA GLY A 232 25.75 9.17 11.23
C GLY A 232 26.76 8.71 12.28
N LEU A 233 26.93 7.40 12.44
CA LEU A 233 27.95 6.85 13.34
C LEU A 233 29.37 7.13 12.81
N LEU A 234 29.57 7.10 11.49
CA LEU A 234 30.87 7.29 10.86
C LEU A 234 31.28 8.77 10.76
N ILE A 235 30.34 9.73 10.75
CA ILE A 235 30.64 11.17 10.62
C ILE A 235 31.56 11.63 11.71
N ILE A 236 31.33 11.28 12.97
CA ILE A 236 32.11 11.79 14.12
C ILE A 236 33.56 11.31 14.04
N PRO A 237 33.89 10.02 13.96
CA PRO A 237 35.29 9.60 13.91
C PRO A 237 36.01 10.13 12.66
N ILE A 238 35.36 10.19 11.50
CA ILE A 238 35.95 10.73 10.28
C ILE A 238 36.21 12.25 10.42
N ALA A 239 35.30 13.00 11.01
CA ALA A 239 35.52 14.44 11.28
C ALA A 239 36.75 14.68 12.17
N VAL A 240 36.89 13.89 13.25
CA VAL A 240 38.03 13.99 14.16
C VAL A 240 39.36 13.65 13.46
N VAL A 241 39.38 12.53 12.70
CA VAL A 241 40.58 12.13 11.95
C VAL A 241 40.93 13.17 10.89
N THR A 242 39.93 13.66 10.14
CA THR A 242 40.14 14.70 9.11
C THR A 242 40.67 16.00 9.74
N ALA A 243 40.13 16.44 10.89
CA ALA A 243 40.59 17.63 11.59
C ALA A 243 42.05 17.47 12.05
N PHE A 244 42.39 16.28 12.60
CA PHE A 244 43.74 15.96 13.06
C PHE A 244 44.75 15.96 11.90
N VAL A 245 44.41 15.29 10.77
CA VAL A 245 45.29 15.26 9.60
C VAL A 245 45.45 16.64 8.98
N ASN A 246 44.36 17.38 8.78
CA ASN A 246 44.45 18.73 8.25
C ASN A 246 45.25 19.67 9.17
N TYR A 247 45.13 19.54 10.51
CA TYR A 247 45.93 20.30 11.43
C TYR A 247 47.42 19.98 11.24
N GLY A 248 47.80 18.70 11.18
CA GLY A 248 49.18 18.27 10.98
C GLY A 248 49.78 18.84 9.69
N VAL A 249 49.06 18.67 8.57
CA VAL A 249 49.53 19.09 7.22
C VAL A 249 49.60 20.62 7.11
N TYR A 250 48.58 21.36 7.58
CA TYR A 250 48.58 22.81 7.47
C TYR A 250 49.47 23.53 8.51
N SER A 251 49.77 22.91 9.64
CA SER A 251 50.68 23.50 10.65
C SER A 251 52.10 23.68 10.15
N GLU A 252 52.52 22.98 9.12
CA GLU A 252 53.80 23.17 8.46
C GLU A 252 53.91 24.48 7.66
N THR A 253 52.77 25.00 7.17
CA THR A 253 52.78 26.17 6.28
C THR A 253 51.96 27.36 6.78
N LEU A 254 51.05 27.14 7.73
CA LEU A 254 50.12 28.13 8.26
C LEU A 254 50.18 28.17 9.78
N SER A 255 49.87 29.32 10.37
CA SER A 255 49.81 29.51 11.82
C SER A 255 48.61 30.39 12.22
N GLY A 256 48.23 30.34 13.49
CA GLY A 256 47.21 31.20 14.08
C GLY A 256 45.83 31.04 13.45
N THR A 257 45.24 32.17 13.09
CA THR A 257 43.85 32.17 12.53
C THR A 257 43.76 31.52 11.15
N ALA A 258 44.79 31.63 10.31
CA ALA A 258 44.81 31.02 8.98
C ALA A 258 44.80 29.48 9.07
N LEU A 259 45.61 28.90 9.94
CA LEU A 259 45.62 27.47 10.21
C LEU A 259 44.23 26.97 10.67
N ARG A 260 43.67 27.68 11.66
CA ARG A 260 42.34 27.33 12.20
C ARG A 260 41.25 27.38 11.15
N THR A 261 41.31 28.41 10.28
CA THR A 261 40.33 28.58 9.20
C THR A 261 40.36 27.40 8.23
N GLU A 262 41.53 27.01 7.71
CA GLU A 262 41.63 25.90 6.75
C GLU A 262 41.24 24.55 7.36
N VAL A 263 41.65 24.26 8.60
CA VAL A 263 41.25 23.04 9.30
C VAL A 263 39.75 22.95 9.45
N VAL A 264 39.08 24.02 9.88
CA VAL A 264 37.64 24.08 10.06
C VAL A 264 36.93 23.93 8.71
N ARG A 265 37.31 24.72 7.69
CA ARG A 265 36.68 24.66 6.33
C ARG A 265 36.73 23.28 5.73
N LYS A 266 37.89 22.61 5.76
CA LYS A 266 38.07 21.27 5.18
C LYS A 266 37.35 20.19 5.99
N THR A 267 37.35 20.28 7.30
CA THR A 267 36.61 19.33 8.16
C THR A 267 35.10 19.45 7.98
N VAL A 268 34.59 20.70 7.96
CA VAL A 268 33.16 20.94 7.71
C VAL A 268 32.75 20.43 6.31
N ALA A 269 33.61 20.61 5.28
CA ALA A 269 33.33 20.09 3.93
C ALA A 269 33.16 18.56 3.92
N VAL A 270 34.00 17.83 4.65
CA VAL A 270 33.86 16.36 4.79
C VAL A 270 32.57 16.01 5.50
N VAL A 271 32.25 16.63 6.63
CA VAL A 271 31.01 16.36 7.37
C VAL A 271 29.78 16.61 6.51
N ILE A 272 29.69 17.77 5.86
CA ILE A 272 28.57 18.13 4.98
C ILE A 272 28.50 17.20 3.74
N GLY A 273 29.66 16.87 3.17
CA GLY A 273 29.75 15.94 2.05
C GLY A 273 29.23 14.53 2.37
N MET A 274 29.40 14.06 3.60
CA MET A 274 28.89 12.77 4.05
C MET A 274 27.38 12.75 4.31
N ILE A 275 26.73 13.89 4.50
CA ILE A 275 25.30 13.96 4.81
C ILE A 275 24.46 13.76 3.52
N PRO A 276 23.64 12.69 3.41
CA PRO A 276 22.71 12.50 2.28
C PRO A 276 21.41 13.27 2.52
N SER A 277 21.49 14.60 2.69
CA SER A 277 20.39 15.45 3.18
C SER A 277 19.12 15.41 2.33
N GLY A 278 19.23 15.30 1.01
CA GLY A 278 18.08 15.25 0.09
C GLY A 278 17.42 13.90 -0.06
N MET A 279 18.07 12.80 0.34
CA MET A 279 17.55 11.45 0.09
C MET A 279 16.22 11.19 0.81
N PHE A 280 16.11 11.57 2.07
CA PHE A 280 14.88 11.40 2.86
C PHE A 280 13.75 12.31 2.33
N LEU A 281 14.09 13.56 2.03
CA LEU A 281 13.14 14.53 1.48
C LEU A 281 12.53 14.05 0.17
N LEU A 282 13.36 13.60 -0.78
CA LEU A 282 12.88 13.10 -2.08
C LEU A 282 12.05 11.82 -1.96
N THR A 283 12.36 10.97 -1.00
CA THR A 283 11.56 9.77 -0.74
C THR A 283 10.17 10.14 -0.24
N THR A 284 10.07 11.00 0.76
CA THR A 284 8.78 11.45 1.28
C THR A 284 7.99 12.23 0.23
N LEU A 285 8.67 13.03 -0.60
CA LEU A 285 8.06 13.73 -1.73
C LEU A 285 7.48 12.76 -2.76
N SER A 286 8.28 11.79 -3.22
CA SER A 286 7.85 10.82 -4.23
C SER A 286 6.66 10.00 -3.76
N LEU A 287 6.65 9.57 -2.48
CA LEU A 287 5.53 8.88 -1.87
C LEU A 287 4.29 9.78 -1.78
N ALA A 288 4.44 11.03 -1.35
CA ALA A 288 3.32 11.98 -1.26
C ALA A 288 2.70 12.28 -2.63
N VAL A 289 3.53 12.52 -3.65
CA VAL A 289 3.07 12.70 -5.04
C VAL A 289 2.37 11.46 -5.55
N GLY A 290 2.88 10.27 -5.24
CA GLY A 290 2.25 8.99 -5.59
C GLY A 290 0.85 8.87 -4.96
N ILE A 291 0.69 9.18 -3.67
CA ILE A 291 -0.61 9.15 -3.00
C ILE A 291 -1.59 10.14 -3.63
N ILE A 292 -1.15 11.37 -3.92
CA ILE A 292 -1.99 12.38 -4.59
C ILE A 292 -2.46 11.86 -5.95
N LYS A 293 -1.56 11.24 -6.71
CA LYS A 293 -1.90 10.68 -8.03
C LYS A 293 -2.83 9.48 -7.92
N LEU A 294 -2.67 8.60 -6.92
CA LEU A 294 -3.62 7.53 -6.68
C LEU A 294 -5.00 8.05 -6.28
N ALA A 295 -5.06 9.14 -5.53
CA ALA A 295 -6.32 9.80 -5.22
C ALA A 295 -7.04 10.32 -6.48
N THR A 296 -6.32 10.83 -7.49
CA THR A 296 -6.91 11.22 -8.79
C THR A 296 -7.35 10.01 -9.62
N LEU A 297 -6.86 8.81 -9.29
CA LEU A 297 -7.29 7.53 -9.86
C LEU A 297 -8.37 6.87 -9.01
N ASN A 298 -9.14 7.64 -8.25
CA ASN A 298 -10.20 7.15 -7.36
C ASN A 298 -9.76 6.04 -6.41
N THR A 299 -8.49 6.05 -5.98
CA THR A 299 -7.95 5.06 -5.05
C THR A 299 -7.50 5.74 -3.78
N SER A 300 -8.05 5.29 -2.65
CA SER A 300 -7.64 5.73 -1.32
C SER A 300 -6.56 4.82 -0.77
N VAL A 301 -5.46 5.41 -0.35
CA VAL A 301 -4.35 4.72 0.30
C VAL A 301 -4.45 4.96 1.81
N GLN A 302 -4.50 3.91 2.60
CA GLN A 302 -4.59 3.99 4.06
C GLN A 302 -3.22 4.20 4.71
N ASP A 303 -2.16 3.64 4.12
CA ASP A 303 -0.79 3.76 4.60
C ASP A 303 0.18 4.00 3.42
N MET A 304 1.14 4.92 3.59
CA MET A 304 2.19 5.21 2.60
C MET A 304 3.01 3.96 2.22
N TYR A 305 3.12 3.01 3.14
CA TYR A 305 3.77 1.73 2.97
C TYR A 305 3.12 0.83 1.91
N SER A 306 1.81 0.93 1.77
CA SER A 306 1.03 0.14 0.80
C SER A 306 1.51 0.32 -0.64
N LEU A 307 2.02 1.52 -0.98
CA LEU A 307 2.62 1.82 -2.29
C LEU A 307 3.87 0.99 -2.57
N GLU A 308 4.71 0.77 -1.55
CA GLU A 308 5.92 -0.04 -1.68
C GLU A 308 5.58 -1.50 -1.92
N MET A 309 4.66 -2.04 -1.11
CA MET A 309 4.25 -3.44 -1.25
C MET A 309 3.59 -3.68 -2.61
N LEU A 310 2.70 -2.79 -3.02
CA LEU A 310 2.02 -2.87 -4.30
C LEU A 310 3.00 -2.90 -5.49
N ALA A 311 4.06 -2.10 -5.44
CA ALA A 311 5.08 -2.07 -6.48
C ALA A 311 5.83 -3.41 -6.65
N ARG A 312 5.92 -4.19 -5.59
CA ARG A 312 6.64 -5.46 -5.49
C ARG A 312 5.77 -6.69 -5.72
N VAL A 313 4.44 -6.52 -5.75
CA VAL A 313 3.50 -7.63 -5.94
C VAL A 313 3.88 -8.48 -7.15
N ASN A 314 4.01 -9.78 -6.92
CA ASN A 314 4.24 -10.80 -7.96
C ASN A 314 3.17 -11.91 -7.95
N VAL A 315 2.32 -11.94 -6.91
CA VAL A 315 1.14 -12.82 -6.87
C VAL A 315 -0.07 -11.99 -6.45
N LEU A 316 -1.11 -12.00 -7.27
CA LEU A 316 -2.40 -11.37 -7.00
C LEU A 316 -3.45 -12.46 -6.74
N CYS A 317 -3.95 -12.53 -5.52
CA CYS A 317 -5.03 -13.40 -5.14
C CYS A 317 -6.35 -12.63 -5.23
N LEU A 318 -7.27 -13.12 -6.05
CA LEU A 318 -8.57 -12.51 -6.28
C LEU A 318 -9.66 -13.33 -5.60
N ASP A 319 -10.54 -12.66 -4.88
CA ASP A 319 -11.86 -13.26 -4.63
C ASP A 319 -12.68 -13.21 -5.93
N LYS A 320 -13.50 -14.23 -6.17
CA LYS A 320 -14.32 -14.30 -7.40
C LYS A 320 -15.39 -13.21 -7.44
N THR A 321 -16.16 -13.13 -6.34
CA THR A 321 -17.37 -12.31 -6.25
C THR A 321 -17.02 -10.85 -5.99
N GLY A 322 -17.70 -9.91 -6.68
CA GLY A 322 -17.43 -8.48 -6.52
C GLY A 322 -16.13 -8.00 -7.19
N THR A 323 -15.20 -8.92 -7.55
CA THR A 323 -13.91 -8.59 -8.18
C THR A 323 -13.88 -8.99 -9.66
N ILE A 324 -13.91 -10.29 -9.96
CA ILE A 324 -13.93 -10.81 -11.34
C ILE A 324 -15.33 -10.65 -11.91
N THR A 325 -16.36 -10.89 -11.08
CA THR A 325 -17.76 -10.71 -11.43
C THR A 325 -18.31 -9.41 -10.85
N ASP A 326 -19.37 -8.87 -11.42
CA ASP A 326 -20.02 -7.63 -10.97
C ASP A 326 -20.88 -7.82 -9.71
N GLY A 327 -20.96 -9.05 -9.20
CA GLY A 327 -21.83 -9.43 -8.09
C GLY A 327 -23.29 -9.61 -8.49
N ASN A 328 -23.63 -9.44 -9.75
CA ASN A 328 -24.95 -9.72 -10.26
C ASN A 328 -25.00 -11.11 -10.90
N MET A 329 -26.09 -11.80 -10.67
CA MET A 329 -26.41 -13.05 -11.34
C MET A 329 -27.54 -12.81 -12.31
N SER A 330 -27.59 -13.59 -13.38
CA SER A 330 -28.71 -13.64 -14.31
C SER A 330 -29.14 -15.08 -14.58
N VAL A 331 -30.45 -15.28 -14.82
CA VAL A 331 -30.93 -16.55 -15.27
C VAL A 331 -30.60 -16.67 -16.75
N SER A 332 -29.71 -17.59 -17.10
CA SER A 332 -29.27 -17.80 -18.48
C SER A 332 -30.19 -18.81 -19.23
N ASP A 333 -30.56 -19.89 -18.55
CA ASP A 333 -31.38 -20.95 -19.15
C ASP A 333 -32.38 -21.50 -18.14
N VAL A 334 -33.55 -21.91 -18.65
CA VAL A 334 -34.57 -22.63 -17.89
C VAL A 334 -34.94 -23.88 -18.69
N VAL A 335 -34.77 -25.04 -18.09
CA VAL A 335 -35.10 -26.32 -18.71
C VAL A 335 -36.25 -26.94 -17.93
N ASN A 336 -37.43 -26.97 -18.53
CA ASN A 336 -38.58 -27.67 -17.96
C ASN A 336 -38.38 -29.17 -18.12
N ILE A 337 -38.47 -29.90 -17.01
CA ILE A 337 -38.42 -31.36 -16.96
C ILE A 337 -39.85 -31.90 -17.15
N GLU A 338 -40.79 -31.23 -16.50
CA GLU A 338 -42.20 -31.55 -16.61
C GLU A 338 -42.98 -30.36 -17.21
N ASN A 339 -43.73 -30.59 -18.27
CA ASN A 339 -44.49 -29.53 -18.97
C ASN A 339 -45.90 -29.28 -18.38
N SER A 340 -46.21 -29.87 -17.24
CA SER A 340 -47.56 -29.79 -16.63
C SER A 340 -47.75 -28.59 -15.72
N CYS A 341 -46.70 -27.80 -15.43
CA CYS A 341 -46.74 -26.67 -14.47
C CYS A 341 -46.18 -25.39 -15.08
N ASP A 342 -46.75 -24.26 -14.66
CA ASP A 342 -46.22 -22.93 -14.97
C ASP A 342 -45.05 -22.57 -14.03
N VAL A 343 -43.83 -22.84 -14.51
CA VAL A 343 -42.58 -22.58 -13.77
C VAL A 343 -42.43 -21.09 -13.44
N ASN A 344 -42.89 -20.20 -14.32
CA ASN A 344 -42.82 -18.74 -14.08
C ASN A 344 -43.70 -18.36 -12.89
N LEU A 345 -44.96 -18.81 -12.87
CA LEU A 345 -45.88 -18.52 -11.77
C LEU A 345 -45.37 -19.10 -10.43
N LEU A 346 -44.86 -20.34 -10.45
CA LEU A 346 -44.39 -21.01 -9.25
C LEU A 346 -43.20 -20.29 -8.65
N ILE A 347 -42.15 -20.01 -9.42
CA ILE A 347 -40.93 -19.33 -8.92
C ILE A 347 -41.27 -17.92 -8.45
N ALA A 348 -42.02 -17.14 -9.23
CA ALA A 348 -42.42 -15.78 -8.83
C ALA A 348 -43.23 -15.78 -7.53
N SER A 349 -44.12 -16.75 -7.33
CA SER A 349 -44.93 -16.88 -6.10
C SER A 349 -44.10 -17.33 -4.91
N MET A 350 -43.10 -18.22 -5.13
CA MET A 350 -42.16 -18.63 -4.09
C MET A 350 -41.28 -17.45 -3.63
N GLU A 351 -40.67 -16.71 -4.54
CA GLU A 351 -39.84 -15.56 -4.24
C GLU A 351 -40.63 -14.45 -3.53
N HIS A 352 -41.87 -14.20 -3.96
CA HIS A 352 -42.75 -13.26 -3.26
C HIS A 352 -43.04 -13.69 -1.80
N SER A 353 -43.21 -14.99 -1.56
CA SER A 353 -43.50 -15.56 -0.22
C SER A 353 -42.25 -15.63 0.68
N LEU A 354 -41.08 -15.90 0.09
CA LEU A 354 -39.80 -15.97 0.81
C LEU A 354 -39.31 -14.60 1.22
N GLY A 355 -39.48 -13.59 0.37
CA GLY A 355 -39.03 -12.22 0.61
C GLY A 355 -37.49 -12.10 0.76
N ASP A 356 -36.74 -13.06 0.24
CA ASP A 356 -35.29 -13.09 0.33
C ASP A 356 -34.65 -11.91 -0.43
N LYS A 357 -33.62 -11.31 0.16
CA LYS A 357 -32.85 -10.21 -0.43
C LYS A 357 -31.40 -10.66 -0.65
N ASN A 358 -31.20 -11.56 -1.61
CA ASN A 358 -29.88 -12.03 -1.99
C ASN A 358 -29.77 -12.07 -3.53
N MET A 359 -28.55 -12.16 -4.04
CA MET A 359 -28.24 -12.10 -5.49
C MET A 359 -29.01 -13.14 -6.31
N THR A 360 -29.26 -14.32 -5.75
CA THR A 360 -30.03 -15.39 -6.41
C THR A 360 -31.51 -15.02 -6.52
N ALA A 361 -32.12 -14.55 -5.43
CA ALA A 361 -33.48 -14.05 -5.40
C ALA A 361 -33.69 -12.86 -6.36
N ASP A 362 -32.73 -11.92 -6.38
CA ASP A 362 -32.76 -10.78 -7.31
C ASP A 362 -32.69 -11.23 -8.78
N ALA A 363 -31.89 -12.24 -9.09
CA ALA A 363 -31.83 -12.82 -10.45
C ALA A 363 -33.13 -13.51 -10.83
N LEU A 364 -33.70 -14.27 -9.90
CA LEU A 364 -34.99 -14.94 -10.11
C LEU A 364 -36.13 -13.93 -10.25
N ASN A 365 -36.21 -12.92 -9.39
CA ASN A 365 -37.21 -11.86 -9.45
C ASN A 365 -37.14 -11.00 -10.72
N ARG A 366 -35.95 -10.83 -11.30
CA ARG A 366 -35.80 -10.14 -12.60
C ARG A 366 -36.29 -10.98 -13.78
N LYS A 367 -36.18 -12.29 -13.71
CA LYS A 367 -36.58 -13.21 -14.81
C LYS A 367 -38.03 -13.64 -14.69
N PHE A 368 -38.51 -13.95 -13.49
CA PHE A 368 -39.81 -14.51 -13.21
C PHE A 368 -40.69 -13.47 -12.51
N SER A 369 -41.82 -13.15 -13.04
CA SER A 369 -42.75 -12.18 -12.50
C SER A 369 -44.18 -12.62 -12.64
N THR A 370 -45.02 -12.24 -11.70
CA THR A 370 -46.46 -12.48 -11.77
C THR A 370 -47.25 -11.33 -11.16
N GLU A 371 -48.38 -10.98 -11.72
CA GLU A 371 -49.30 -9.97 -11.17
C GLU A 371 -50.11 -10.51 -10.00
N ILE A 372 -50.36 -11.83 -9.96
CA ILE A 372 -51.16 -12.50 -8.94
C ILE A 372 -50.40 -13.69 -8.40
N PRO A 373 -49.58 -13.50 -7.33
CA PRO A 373 -48.85 -14.59 -6.70
C PRO A 373 -49.81 -15.55 -5.95
N LEU A 374 -49.45 -16.83 -5.91
CA LEU A 374 -50.15 -17.84 -5.13
C LEU A 374 -49.98 -17.53 -3.61
N LYS A 375 -51.07 -17.74 -2.86
CA LYS A 375 -51.05 -17.53 -1.41
C LYS A 375 -50.29 -18.66 -0.73
N SER A 376 -49.28 -18.33 0.05
CA SER A 376 -48.52 -19.29 0.85
C SER A 376 -49.15 -19.52 2.21
N THR A 377 -49.10 -20.76 2.68
CA THR A 377 -49.57 -21.17 4.02
C THR A 377 -48.40 -21.50 4.96
N LYS A 378 -47.28 -22.00 4.39
CA LYS A 378 -46.05 -22.25 5.16
C LYS A 378 -44.84 -21.93 4.31
N VAL A 379 -43.83 -21.33 4.95
CA VAL A 379 -42.59 -20.92 4.28
C VAL A 379 -41.40 -21.47 5.05
N LEU A 380 -40.46 -22.12 4.35
CA LEU A 380 -39.18 -22.57 4.83
C LEU A 380 -38.10 -21.71 4.17
N PRO A 381 -37.52 -20.74 4.90
CA PRO A 381 -36.49 -19.85 4.36
C PRO A 381 -35.23 -20.62 3.96
N PHE A 382 -34.43 -20.02 3.08
CA PHE A 382 -33.12 -20.56 2.71
C PHE A 382 -32.19 -20.70 3.91
N SER A 383 -31.44 -21.78 3.94
CA SER A 383 -30.38 -22.00 4.92
C SER A 383 -29.13 -22.53 4.22
N SER A 384 -27.95 -21.98 4.53
CA SER A 384 -26.67 -22.44 4.00
C SER A 384 -26.35 -23.90 4.34
N LYS A 385 -26.96 -24.44 5.41
CA LYS A 385 -26.84 -25.83 5.82
C LYS A 385 -27.71 -26.75 4.97
N ARG A 386 -28.98 -26.34 4.68
CA ARG A 386 -29.97 -27.09 3.87
C ARG A 386 -29.79 -26.87 2.38
N LYS A 387 -29.25 -25.71 1.96
CA LYS A 387 -29.05 -25.27 0.57
C LYS A 387 -30.32 -25.31 -0.28
N LEU A 388 -31.47 -25.18 0.35
CA LEU A 388 -32.79 -25.08 -0.27
C LEU A 388 -33.72 -24.16 0.53
N SER A 389 -34.76 -23.68 -0.12
CA SER A 389 -35.95 -23.03 0.42
C SER A 389 -37.18 -23.81 -0.04
N ALA A 390 -38.30 -23.71 0.67
CA ALA A 390 -39.55 -24.35 0.24
C ALA A 390 -40.75 -23.53 0.69
N VAL A 391 -41.85 -23.64 -0.08
CA VAL A 391 -43.10 -22.93 0.18
C VAL A 391 -44.25 -23.91 -0.03
N THR A 392 -45.20 -23.93 0.92
CA THR A 392 -46.49 -24.60 0.77
C THR A 392 -47.55 -23.58 0.43
N PHE A 393 -48.30 -23.79 -0.65
CA PHE A 393 -49.37 -22.91 -1.07
C PHE A 393 -50.75 -23.32 -0.52
N SER A 394 -51.74 -22.49 -0.71
CA SER A 394 -53.10 -22.67 -0.18
C SER A 394 -53.82 -23.86 -0.73
N ASP A 395 -53.41 -24.41 -1.89
CA ASP A 395 -53.91 -25.65 -2.48
C ASP A 395 -53.33 -26.92 -1.84
N GLY A 396 -52.43 -26.75 -0.83
CA GLY A 396 -51.75 -27.85 -0.15
C GLY A 396 -50.49 -28.35 -0.87
N SER A 397 -50.19 -27.83 -2.05
CA SER A 397 -48.96 -28.21 -2.78
C SER A 397 -47.72 -27.56 -2.15
N THR A 398 -46.61 -28.29 -2.08
CA THR A 398 -45.33 -27.81 -1.56
C THR A 398 -44.28 -27.86 -2.66
N TYR A 399 -43.53 -26.77 -2.82
CA TYR A 399 -42.45 -26.70 -3.77
C TYR A 399 -41.15 -26.29 -3.07
N ALA A 400 -40.07 -26.93 -3.52
CA ALA A 400 -38.72 -26.66 -3.03
C ALA A 400 -37.84 -26.10 -4.17
N LEU A 401 -37.01 -25.11 -3.85
CA LEU A 401 -36.06 -24.52 -4.77
C LEU A 401 -34.68 -24.50 -4.09
N GLY A 402 -33.66 -25.04 -4.77
CA GLY A 402 -32.32 -25.10 -4.16
C GLY A 402 -31.31 -25.88 -5.00
N ALA A 403 -30.17 -26.23 -4.38
CA ALA A 403 -29.17 -27.04 -5.05
C ALA A 403 -29.68 -28.44 -5.37
N PRO A 404 -29.48 -28.96 -6.61
CA PRO A 404 -30.07 -30.21 -7.06
C PRO A 404 -29.86 -31.40 -6.09
N ASP A 405 -28.65 -31.60 -5.61
CA ASP A 405 -28.26 -32.68 -4.71
C ASP A 405 -28.95 -32.61 -3.32
N PHE A 406 -29.45 -31.43 -2.94
CA PHE A 406 -30.13 -31.18 -1.67
C PHE A 406 -31.66 -31.19 -1.80
N VAL A 407 -32.16 -30.87 -2.99
CA VAL A 407 -33.59 -30.91 -3.30
C VAL A 407 -34.05 -32.32 -3.64
N CYS A 408 -33.28 -33.05 -4.46
CA CYS A 408 -33.62 -34.38 -4.91
C CYS A 408 -32.48 -35.36 -4.69
N LYS A 409 -32.72 -36.44 -3.90
CA LYS A 409 -31.69 -37.44 -3.56
C LYS A 409 -31.40 -38.41 -4.71
N HIS A 410 -32.35 -38.61 -5.57
CA HIS A 410 -32.27 -39.54 -6.70
C HIS A 410 -32.52 -38.80 -8.00
N LEU A 411 -31.47 -38.50 -8.75
CA LEU A 411 -31.55 -37.84 -10.05
C LEU A 411 -31.45 -38.87 -11.17
N THR A 412 -32.26 -38.70 -12.21
CA THR A 412 -32.13 -39.54 -13.42
C THR A 412 -30.80 -39.25 -14.13
N PRO A 413 -30.23 -40.22 -14.88
CA PRO A 413 -29.01 -39.99 -15.64
C PRO A 413 -29.08 -38.77 -16.57
N GLU A 414 -30.20 -38.55 -17.22
CA GLU A 414 -30.47 -37.44 -18.15
C GLU A 414 -30.41 -36.08 -17.43
N ILE A 415 -31.04 -35.95 -16.25
CA ILE A 415 -31.01 -34.74 -15.42
C ILE A 415 -29.60 -34.50 -14.92
N SER A 416 -28.91 -35.54 -14.45
CA SER A 416 -27.52 -35.43 -13.96
C SER A 416 -26.55 -34.98 -15.07
N GLU A 417 -26.70 -35.50 -16.28
CA GLU A 417 -25.90 -35.09 -17.44
C GLU A 417 -26.16 -33.61 -17.80
N LYS A 418 -27.42 -33.17 -17.75
CA LYS A 418 -27.80 -31.79 -18.03
C LYS A 418 -27.24 -30.83 -16.97
N ILE A 419 -27.33 -31.17 -15.69
CA ILE A 419 -26.74 -30.41 -14.60
C ILE A 419 -25.21 -30.30 -14.82
N LYS A 420 -24.55 -31.42 -15.12
CA LYS A 420 -23.13 -31.47 -15.40
C LYS A 420 -22.75 -30.58 -16.59
N SER A 421 -23.54 -30.60 -17.68
CA SER A 421 -23.28 -29.76 -18.84
C SER A 421 -23.37 -28.26 -18.52
N PHE A 422 -24.31 -27.82 -17.68
CA PHE A 422 -24.39 -26.45 -17.20
C PHE A 422 -23.20 -26.08 -16.30
N MET A 423 -22.83 -26.96 -15.37
CA MET A 423 -21.68 -26.75 -14.50
C MET A 423 -20.36 -26.70 -15.30
N GLU A 424 -20.21 -27.51 -16.34
CA GLU A 424 -19.08 -27.46 -17.27
C GLU A 424 -18.99 -26.15 -18.04
N CYS A 425 -20.13 -25.46 -18.23
CA CYS A 425 -20.17 -24.10 -18.77
C CYS A 425 -19.93 -23.00 -17.71
N GLY A 426 -19.71 -23.38 -16.44
CA GLY A 426 -19.50 -22.42 -15.34
C GLY A 426 -20.77 -21.81 -14.76
N LYS A 427 -21.94 -22.44 -15.02
CA LYS A 427 -23.24 -21.98 -14.53
C LYS A 427 -23.59 -22.64 -13.20
N ARG A 428 -24.24 -21.89 -12.32
CA ARG A 428 -24.85 -22.41 -11.09
C ARG A 428 -26.22 -22.97 -11.43
N VAL A 429 -26.54 -24.18 -10.98
CA VAL A 429 -27.85 -24.82 -11.27
C VAL A 429 -28.68 -24.83 -9.99
N LEU A 430 -29.90 -24.34 -10.09
CA LEU A 430 -30.99 -24.56 -9.13
C LEU A 430 -31.99 -25.52 -9.72
N MET A 431 -32.60 -26.27 -8.81
CA MET A 431 -33.70 -27.19 -9.15
C MET A 431 -34.97 -26.73 -8.45
N LEU A 432 -36.04 -26.59 -9.24
CA LEU A 432 -37.39 -26.51 -8.73
C LEU A 432 -37.97 -27.92 -8.72
N ALA A 433 -38.50 -28.33 -7.58
CA ALA A 433 -39.16 -29.63 -7.44
C ALA A 433 -40.43 -29.53 -6.61
N LYS A 434 -41.40 -30.45 -6.84
CA LYS A 434 -42.57 -30.63 -6.02
C LYS A 434 -42.23 -31.61 -4.91
N ALA A 435 -42.48 -31.22 -3.65
CA ALA A 435 -42.25 -32.02 -2.45
C ALA A 435 -43.55 -32.36 -1.74
N ASP A 436 -43.56 -33.35 -0.83
CA ASP A 436 -44.78 -33.75 -0.13
C ASP A 436 -45.20 -32.66 0.88
N LYS A 437 -44.38 -32.34 1.88
CA LYS A 437 -44.69 -31.33 2.91
C LYS A 437 -43.48 -30.85 3.69
N ILE A 438 -43.63 -29.69 4.34
CA ILE A 438 -42.72 -29.17 5.33
C ILE A 438 -43.20 -29.60 6.72
N THR A 439 -42.31 -30.24 7.54
CA THR A 439 -42.65 -30.68 8.90
C THR A 439 -42.70 -29.48 9.87
N GLU A 440 -43.21 -29.72 11.12
CA GLU A 440 -43.18 -28.71 12.20
C GLU A 440 -41.74 -28.38 12.63
N GLY A 441 -40.78 -29.26 12.41
CA GLY A 441 -39.35 -29.09 12.67
C GLY A 441 -38.58 -28.46 11.56
N ASP A 442 -39.22 -27.79 10.57
CA ASP A 442 -38.56 -27.14 9.42
C ASP A 442 -37.71 -28.06 8.51
N GLU A 443 -38.12 -29.29 8.36
CA GLU A 443 -37.54 -30.27 7.45
C GLU A 443 -38.49 -30.61 6.29
N LEU A 444 -37.91 -30.86 5.10
CA LEU A 444 -38.61 -31.33 3.93
C LEU A 444 -38.76 -32.86 4.02
N VAL A 445 -39.95 -33.36 3.87
CA VAL A 445 -40.24 -34.80 3.91
C VAL A 445 -40.80 -35.29 2.58
N GLY A 446 -40.45 -36.54 2.23
CA GLY A 446 -40.85 -37.19 1.01
C GLY A 446 -39.82 -37.11 -0.14
N GLU A 447 -40.10 -37.82 -1.23
CA GLU A 447 -39.31 -37.72 -2.47
C GLU A 447 -39.76 -36.47 -3.25
N ALA A 448 -38.81 -35.62 -3.55
CA ALA A 448 -39.07 -34.43 -4.36
C ALA A 448 -39.04 -34.82 -5.86
N VAL A 449 -40.07 -34.42 -6.61
CA VAL A 449 -40.17 -34.64 -8.05
C VAL A 449 -39.63 -33.41 -8.78
N PRO A 450 -38.57 -33.56 -9.61
CA PRO A 450 -37.99 -32.45 -10.37
C PRO A 450 -38.96 -31.88 -11.38
N LEU A 451 -39.15 -30.55 -11.41
CA LEU A 451 -40.02 -29.86 -12.35
C LEU A 451 -39.23 -29.03 -13.38
N ALA A 452 -38.19 -28.33 -12.91
CA ALA A 452 -37.32 -27.51 -13.78
C ALA A 452 -35.93 -27.37 -13.25
N LEU A 453 -34.96 -27.16 -14.14
CA LEU A 453 -33.60 -26.68 -13.84
C LEU A 453 -33.48 -25.23 -14.26
N ILE A 454 -32.96 -24.41 -13.39
CA ILE A 454 -32.69 -23.01 -13.62
C ILE A 454 -31.17 -22.81 -13.57
N ALA A 455 -30.59 -22.45 -14.72
CA ALA A 455 -29.17 -22.15 -14.80
C ALA A 455 -28.92 -20.63 -14.57
N LEU A 456 -28.11 -20.33 -13.60
CA LEU A 456 -27.69 -18.98 -13.25
C LEU A 456 -26.26 -18.77 -13.71
N GLU A 457 -25.97 -17.59 -14.20
CA GLU A 457 -24.65 -17.19 -14.67
C GLU A 457 -24.17 -15.94 -13.93
N ASP A 458 -22.95 -16.01 -13.45
CA ASP A 458 -22.26 -14.82 -12.91
C ASP A 458 -21.75 -13.96 -14.05
N ASN A 459 -22.07 -12.68 -14.04
CA ASN A 459 -21.61 -11.74 -15.06
C ASN A 459 -20.15 -11.39 -14.80
N ILE A 460 -19.27 -11.76 -15.74
CA ILE A 460 -17.87 -11.35 -15.70
C ILE A 460 -17.80 -9.89 -16.11
N ARG A 461 -17.10 -9.08 -15.33
CA ARG A 461 -16.81 -7.68 -15.68
C ARG A 461 -15.97 -7.64 -16.96
N PRO A 462 -16.36 -6.96 -18.04
CA PRO A 462 -15.55 -6.87 -19.25
C PRO A 462 -14.12 -6.36 -18.95
N GLU A 463 -14.01 -5.43 -18.03
CA GLU A 463 -12.75 -4.78 -17.63
C GLU A 463 -11.83 -5.73 -16.85
N ALA A 464 -12.36 -6.80 -16.24
CA ALA A 464 -11.54 -7.77 -15.51
C ALA A 464 -10.63 -8.55 -16.47
N ILE A 465 -11.08 -8.82 -17.70
CA ILE A 465 -10.31 -9.54 -18.73
C ILE A 465 -9.05 -8.72 -19.09
N ASP A 466 -9.19 -7.43 -19.37
CA ASP A 466 -8.07 -6.56 -19.71
C ASP A 466 -7.12 -6.38 -18.53
N THR A 467 -7.65 -6.28 -17.32
CA THR A 467 -6.88 -6.17 -16.09
C THR A 467 -6.04 -7.43 -15.84
N ILE A 468 -6.64 -8.60 -15.96
CA ILE A 468 -5.94 -9.89 -15.77
C ILE A 468 -4.88 -10.09 -16.84
N LYS A 469 -5.19 -9.74 -18.11
CA LYS A 469 -4.22 -9.75 -19.20
C LYS A 469 -3.01 -8.86 -18.89
N TRP A 470 -3.25 -7.64 -18.39
CA TRP A 470 -2.18 -6.74 -18.02
C TRP A 470 -1.30 -7.31 -16.91
N PHE A 471 -1.87 -7.93 -15.86
CA PHE A 471 -1.08 -8.55 -14.78
C PHE A 471 -0.19 -9.66 -15.30
N ARG A 472 -0.71 -10.52 -16.17
CA ARG A 472 0.04 -11.59 -16.83
C ARG A 472 1.22 -11.04 -17.63
N GLU A 473 0.99 -10.02 -18.47
CA GLU A 473 2.04 -9.37 -19.27
C GLU A 473 3.10 -8.65 -18.41
N ASN A 474 2.79 -8.39 -17.14
CA ASN A 474 3.67 -7.73 -16.18
C ASN A 474 4.26 -8.67 -15.12
N ASP A 475 4.34 -9.96 -15.40
CA ASP A 475 4.92 -11.01 -14.54
C ASP A 475 4.26 -11.08 -13.15
N VAL A 476 2.95 -10.87 -13.04
CA VAL A 476 2.17 -11.06 -11.83
C VAL A 476 1.28 -12.29 -12.01
N ALA A 477 1.54 -13.33 -11.23
CA ALA A 477 0.71 -14.52 -11.22
C ALA A 477 -0.65 -14.21 -10.57
N VAL A 478 -1.73 -14.58 -11.25
CA VAL A 478 -3.09 -14.39 -10.73
C VAL A 478 -3.64 -15.72 -10.23
N LYS A 479 -4.13 -15.74 -8.99
CA LYS A 479 -4.80 -16.89 -8.37
C LYS A 479 -6.21 -16.51 -7.95
N VAL A 480 -7.16 -17.44 -8.05
CA VAL A 480 -8.56 -17.23 -7.64
C VAL A 480 -8.85 -18.08 -6.41
N ILE A 481 -9.43 -17.46 -5.38
CA ILE A 481 -9.79 -18.11 -4.13
C ILE A 481 -11.26 -17.82 -3.85
N SER A 482 -12.10 -18.86 -3.84
CA SER A 482 -13.54 -18.71 -3.69
C SER A 482 -14.15 -19.79 -2.78
N GLY A 483 -15.27 -19.46 -2.11
CA GLY A 483 -16.08 -20.41 -1.37
C GLY A 483 -16.97 -21.29 -2.27
N ASP A 484 -17.07 -20.98 -3.57
CA ASP A 484 -17.90 -21.69 -4.53
C ASP A 484 -17.27 -23.00 -5.01
N ASP A 485 -18.04 -23.75 -5.82
CA ASP A 485 -17.57 -24.99 -6.44
C ASP A 485 -16.33 -24.76 -7.32
N PRO A 486 -15.27 -25.56 -7.18
CA PRO A 486 -14.01 -25.34 -7.85
C PRO A 486 -14.08 -25.43 -9.37
N LEU A 487 -14.96 -26.25 -9.93
CA LEU A 487 -15.16 -26.37 -11.38
C LEU A 487 -15.79 -25.10 -11.94
N THR A 488 -16.82 -24.58 -11.28
CA THR A 488 -17.47 -23.31 -11.66
C THR A 488 -16.48 -22.16 -11.59
N VAL A 489 -15.68 -22.06 -10.52
CA VAL A 489 -14.65 -21.02 -10.37
C VAL A 489 -13.58 -21.15 -11.46
N SER A 490 -13.13 -22.37 -11.77
CA SER A 490 -12.17 -22.64 -12.84
C SER A 490 -12.67 -22.16 -14.22
N ARG A 491 -13.93 -22.40 -14.54
CA ARG A 491 -14.54 -21.97 -15.82
C ARG A 491 -14.65 -20.44 -15.91
N ILE A 492 -15.06 -19.78 -14.83
CA ILE A 492 -15.09 -18.31 -14.75
C ILE A 492 -13.67 -17.75 -14.88
N ALA A 493 -12.69 -18.33 -14.18
CA ALA A 493 -11.29 -17.93 -14.25
C ALA A 493 -10.71 -18.08 -15.68
N ALA A 494 -11.02 -19.19 -16.36
CA ALA A 494 -10.61 -19.42 -17.75
C ALA A 494 -11.22 -18.39 -18.71
N ARG A 495 -12.52 -18.08 -18.58
CA ARG A 495 -13.20 -17.03 -19.37
C ARG A 495 -12.63 -15.65 -19.09
N ALA A 496 -12.19 -15.39 -17.87
CA ALA A 496 -11.51 -14.14 -17.49
C ALA A 496 -10.05 -14.05 -17.95
N GLY A 497 -9.47 -15.13 -18.52
CA GLY A 497 -8.12 -15.17 -19.10
C GLY A 497 -7.01 -15.47 -18.07
N ILE A 498 -7.34 -16.10 -16.95
CA ILE A 498 -6.36 -16.52 -15.94
C ILE A 498 -5.58 -17.74 -16.44
N GLU A 499 -4.26 -17.68 -16.36
CA GLU A 499 -3.38 -18.78 -16.76
C GLU A 499 -3.55 -19.99 -15.84
N ASN A 500 -3.49 -21.18 -16.45
CA ASN A 500 -3.62 -22.44 -15.74
C ASN A 500 -4.91 -22.56 -14.91
N ALA A 501 -6.00 -21.90 -15.36
CA ALA A 501 -7.29 -21.97 -14.67
C ALA A 501 -7.86 -23.39 -14.55
N GLN A 502 -7.48 -24.31 -15.48
CA GLN A 502 -7.78 -25.74 -15.41
C GLN A 502 -7.09 -26.46 -14.24
N ASN A 503 -6.08 -25.81 -13.63
CA ASN A 503 -5.37 -26.35 -12.48
C ASN A 503 -6.07 -25.88 -11.19
N TYR A 504 -7.17 -26.57 -10.86
CA TYR A 504 -8.03 -26.22 -9.73
C TYR A 504 -8.11 -27.33 -8.70
N ILE A 505 -8.45 -26.97 -7.45
CA ILE A 505 -8.62 -27.87 -6.33
C ILE A 505 -9.79 -27.45 -5.43
N SER A 506 -10.48 -28.46 -4.84
CA SER A 506 -11.40 -28.23 -3.72
C SER A 506 -10.66 -28.34 -2.41
N LEU A 507 -10.80 -27.34 -1.52
CA LEU A 507 -10.20 -27.39 -0.19
C LEU A 507 -11.13 -27.96 0.89
N ALA A 508 -12.35 -28.34 0.51
CA ALA A 508 -13.29 -28.96 1.45
C ALA A 508 -12.71 -30.28 2.03
N GLY A 509 -12.58 -30.32 3.36
CA GLY A 509 -12.12 -31.52 4.07
C GLY A 509 -10.59 -31.73 4.06
N LEU A 510 -9.80 -30.85 3.44
CA LEU A 510 -8.33 -30.94 3.48
C LEU A 510 -7.77 -30.43 4.81
N THR A 511 -6.71 -31.07 5.25
CA THR A 511 -5.90 -30.64 6.40
C THR A 511 -5.08 -29.37 6.07
N ASP A 512 -4.61 -28.68 7.09
CA ASP A 512 -3.75 -27.48 6.92
C ASP A 512 -2.48 -27.77 6.13
N GLU A 513 -1.90 -28.97 6.30
CA GLU A 513 -0.70 -29.42 5.56
C GLU A 513 -0.99 -29.62 4.06
N GLU A 514 -2.13 -30.21 3.74
CA GLU A 514 -2.58 -30.42 2.35
C GLU A 514 -2.92 -29.08 1.66
N VAL A 515 -3.57 -28.15 2.40
CA VAL A 515 -3.85 -26.79 1.93
C VAL A 515 -2.53 -26.06 1.63
N ALA A 516 -1.57 -26.16 2.54
CA ALA A 516 -0.26 -25.54 2.36
C ALA A 516 0.49 -26.13 1.14
N ALA A 517 0.44 -27.45 0.94
CA ALA A 517 1.03 -28.11 -0.24
C ALA A 517 0.35 -27.67 -1.55
N ALA A 518 -0.97 -27.44 -1.53
CA ALA A 518 -1.73 -26.99 -2.70
C ALA A 518 -1.43 -25.53 -3.09
N ALA A 519 -1.10 -24.65 -2.13
CA ALA A 519 -1.02 -23.20 -2.32
C ALA A 519 -0.17 -22.74 -3.51
N ASN A 520 0.97 -23.41 -3.77
CA ASN A 520 1.86 -23.04 -4.87
C ASN A 520 1.59 -23.83 -6.18
N ASN A 521 0.86 -24.94 -6.10
CA ASN A 521 0.68 -25.86 -7.23
C ASN A 521 -0.59 -25.56 -8.05
N TYR A 522 -1.56 -24.90 -7.47
CA TYR A 522 -2.84 -24.63 -8.13
C TYR A 522 -3.05 -23.12 -8.34
N SER A 523 -3.83 -22.78 -9.38
CA SER A 523 -4.21 -21.40 -9.70
C SER A 523 -5.61 -21.05 -9.23
N VAL A 524 -6.48 -22.05 -9.04
CA VAL A 524 -7.88 -21.87 -8.65
C VAL A 524 -8.20 -22.75 -7.45
N PHE A 525 -8.77 -22.13 -6.41
CA PHE A 525 -9.16 -22.79 -5.18
C PHE A 525 -10.66 -22.60 -4.96
N GLY A 526 -11.38 -23.70 -4.79
CA GLY A 526 -12.82 -23.73 -4.53
C GLY A 526 -13.14 -24.32 -3.17
N ARG A 527 -14.37 -24.08 -2.66
CA ARG A 527 -14.84 -24.53 -1.35
C ARG A 527 -13.92 -24.11 -0.18
N VAL A 528 -13.38 -22.89 -0.27
CA VAL A 528 -12.38 -22.38 0.67
C VAL A 528 -13.05 -21.74 1.89
N SER A 529 -12.68 -22.14 3.10
CA SER A 529 -13.08 -21.44 4.33
C SER A 529 -12.26 -20.16 4.56
N PRO A 530 -12.70 -19.20 5.40
CA PRO A 530 -11.94 -18.00 5.73
C PRO A 530 -10.54 -18.31 6.32
N GLU A 531 -10.41 -19.33 7.14
CA GLU A 531 -9.15 -19.77 7.74
C GLU A 531 -8.21 -20.35 6.67
N GLN A 532 -8.76 -21.16 5.77
CA GLN A 532 -8.00 -21.72 4.65
C GLN A 532 -7.56 -20.62 3.67
N LYS A 533 -8.38 -19.57 3.44
CA LYS A 533 -7.97 -18.38 2.66
C LYS A 533 -6.70 -17.75 3.28
N ALA A 534 -6.70 -17.53 4.59
CA ALA A 534 -5.55 -16.95 5.28
C ALA A 534 -4.32 -17.86 5.22
N LEU A 535 -4.49 -19.17 5.39
CA LEU A 535 -3.41 -20.16 5.30
C LEU A 535 -2.77 -20.18 3.89
N LEU A 536 -3.58 -20.14 2.83
CA LEU A 536 -3.09 -20.04 1.45
C LEU A 536 -2.20 -18.80 1.26
N ILE A 537 -2.67 -17.62 1.66
CA ILE A 537 -1.91 -16.38 1.55
C ILE A 537 -0.60 -16.48 2.32
N LYS A 538 -0.64 -16.94 3.57
CA LYS A 538 0.55 -17.12 4.41
C LYS A 538 1.56 -18.07 3.77
N THR A 539 1.11 -19.17 3.18
CA THR A 539 1.97 -20.15 2.53
C THR A 539 2.60 -19.59 1.26
N ILE A 540 1.83 -18.90 0.40
CA ILE A 540 2.36 -18.27 -0.81
C ILE A 540 3.44 -17.24 -0.44
N LYS A 541 3.25 -16.45 0.62
CA LYS A 541 4.25 -15.51 1.14
C LYS A 541 5.50 -16.20 1.64
N SER A 542 5.36 -17.28 2.40
CA SER A 542 6.51 -18.02 2.95
C SER A 542 7.39 -18.64 1.86
N ALA A 543 6.85 -18.85 0.66
CA ALA A 543 7.61 -19.23 -0.54
C ALA A 543 8.41 -18.07 -1.18
N GLY A 544 8.45 -16.89 -0.55
CA GLY A 544 9.21 -15.72 -1.01
C GLY A 544 8.44 -14.78 -1.96
N ASN A 545 7.13 -14.96 -2.07
CA ASN A 545 6.28 -14.08 -2.88
C ASN A 545 5.82 -12.85 -2.11
N THR A 546 5.60 -11.76 -2.84
CA THR A 546 4.88 -10.57 -2.34
C THR A 546 3.43 -10.65 -2.84
N VAL A 547 2.50 -10.84 -1.91
CA VAL A 547 1.12 -11.20 -2.22
C VAL A 547 0.19 -10.02 -2.03
N ALA A 548 -0.59 -9.69 -3.07
CA ALA A 548 -1.78 -8.85 -2.93
C ALA A 548 -3.04 -9.73 -2.84
N MET A 549 -3.99 -9.34 -1.99
CA MET A 549 -5.29 -10.00 -1.86
C MET A 549 -6.41 -8.98 -2.05
N THR A 550 -7.35 -9.29 -2.94
CA THR A 550 -8.60 -8.53 -3.07
C THR A 550 -9.72 -9.25 -2.33
N GLY A 551 -10.55 -8.49 -1.64
CA GLY A 551 -11.75 -9.02 -0.98
C GLY A 551 -12.71 -7.90 -0.61
N ASP A 552 -13.99 -8.15 -0.62
CA ASP A 552 -15.07 -7.20 -0.32
C ASP A 552 -15.91 -7.62 0.90
N GLY A 553 -15.84 -8.90 1.25
CA GLY A 553 -16.63 -9.53 2.31
C GLY A 553 -15.91 -9.63 3.66
N VAL A 554 -16.69 -10.00 4.68
CA VAL A 554 -16.17 -10.31 6.02
C VAL A 554 -15.31 -11.58 5.98
N ASN A 555 -15.63 -12.52 5.08
CA ASN A 555 -14.92 -13.80 4.92
C ASN A 555 -13.48 -13.65 4.42
N ASP A 556 -13.13 -12.48 3.87
CA ASP A 556 -11.80 -12.20 3.30
C ASP A 556 -10.86 -11.54 4.30
N ILE A 557 -11.38 -11.09 5.44
CA ILE A 557 -10.64 -10.29 6.43
C ILE A 557 -9.37 -10.99 6.91
N LEU A 558 -9.46 -12.29 7.22
CA LEU A 558 -8.30 -13.05 7.69
C LEU A 558 -7.20 -13.14 6.62
N ALA A 559 -7.58 -13.41 5.36
CA ALA A 559 -6.67 -13.45 4.22
C ALA A 559 -6.07 -12.06 3.91
N MET A 560 -6.88 -11.01 4.00
CA MET A 560 -6.44 -9.63 3.79
C MET A 560 -5.43 -9.16 4.85
N LYS A 561 -5.56 -9.61 6.10
CA LYS A 561 -4.59 -9.35 7.18
C LYS A 561 -3.25 -10.03 6.93
N GLU A 562 -3.24 -11.24 6.36
CA GLU A 562 -2.04 -11.99 6.05
C GLU A 562 -1.32 -11.48 4.80
N ALA A 563 -2.01 -10.85 3.86
CA ALA A 563 -1.45 -10.32 2.62
C ALA A 563 -0.48 -9.16 2.87
N ASP A 564 0.51 -9.00 1.96
CA ASP A 564 1.42 -7.84 1.99
C ASP A 564 0.71 -6.56 1.55
N CYS A 565 -0.26 -6.68 0.63
CA CYS A 565 -1.12 -5.60 0.19
C CYS A 565 -2.56 -6.09 0.09
N SER A 566 -3.45 -5.55 0.91
CA SER A 566 -4.89 -5.83 0.86
C SER A 566 -5.62 -4.72 0.12
N ILE A 567 -6.55 -5.12 -0.74
CA ILE A 567 -7.28 -4.23 -1.65
C ILE A 567 -8.76 -4.53 -1.50
N THR A 568 -9.59 -3.50 -1.41
CA THR A 568 -11.05 -3.64 -1.41
C THR A 568 -11.71 -2.56 -2.26
N VAL A 569 -13.00 -2.69 -2.46
CA VAL A 569 -13.84 -1.73 -3.17
C VAL A 569 -14.65 -0.87 -2.18
N ALA A 570 -15.16 0.28 -2.62
CA ALA A 570 -15.96 1.17 -1.76
C ALA A 570 -17.27 0.54 -1.30
N SER A 571 -17.90 -0.28 -2.15
CA SER A 571 -19.09 -1.08 -1.83
C SER A 571 -18.83 -2.25 -0.88
N GLY A 572 -17.57 -2.62 -0.65
CA GLY A 572 -17.18 -3.68 0.27
C GLY A 572 -17.60 -3.41 1.72
N SER A 573 -17.61 -4.45 2.55
CA SER A 573 -17.99 -4.36 3.96
C SER A 573 -17.17 -3.29 4.70
N ALA A 574 -17.75 -2.67 5.73
CA ALA A 574 -17.04 -1.69 6.56
C ALA A 574 -15.75 -2.28 7.16
N ALA A 575 -15.79 -3.57 7.49
CA ALA A 575 -14.66 -4.34 7.97
C ALA A 575 -13.52 -4.42 6.95
N ALA A 576 -13.82 -4.84 5.72
CA ALA A 576 -12.85 -4.92 4.64
C ALA A 576 -12.24 -3.54 4.36
N ARG A 577 -13.06 -2.47 4.30
CA ARG A 577 -12.59 -1.09 4.07
C ARG A 577 -11.67 -0.57 5.17
N SER A 578 -11.92 -0.90 6.43
CA SER A 578 -11.11 -0.39 7.56
C SER A 578 -9.75 -1.08 7.67
N LEU A 579 -9.65 -2.32 7.17
CA LEU A 579 -8.44 -3.15 7.26
C LEU A 579 -7.60 -3.15 5.99
N SER A 580 -8.20 -2.80 4.84
CA SER A 580 -7.49 -2.80 3.57
C SER A 580 -6.43 -1.69 3.50
N HIS A 581 -5.33 -1.99 2.85
CA HIS A 581 -4.29 -1.01 2.53
C HIS A 581 -4.74 -0.03 1.44
N LEU A 582 -5.56 -0.51 0.50
CA LEU A 582 -6.08 0.25 -0.64
C LEU A 582 -7.59 0.07 -0.76
N VAL A 583 -8.30 1.15 -1.06
CA VAL A 583 -9.74 1.12 -1.35
C VAL A 583 -9.99 1.75 -2.71
N LEU A 584 -10.56 0.99 -3.65
CA LEU A 584 -10.99 1.47 -4.96
C LEU A 584 -12.34 2.16 -4.80
N LEU A 585 -12.38 3.49 -5.05
CA LEU A 585 -13.51 4.36 -4.72
C LEU A 585 -14.65 4.29 -5.72
N ASP A 586 -14.33 3.88 -6.94
CA ASP A 586 -15.24 3.74 -8.07
C ASP A 586 -15.75 2.30 -8.26
N ASP A 587 -15.46 1.40 -7.32
CA ASP A 587 -15.75 -0.02 -7.40
C ASP A 587 -15.21 -0.70 -8.69
N ASN A 588 -14.21 -0.07 -9.31
CA ASN A 588 -13.69 -0.48 -10.59
C ASN A 588 -12.31 -1.16 -10.45
N PHE A 589 -12.30 -2.46 -10.69
CA PHE A 589 -11.09 -3.27 -10.69
C PHE A 589 -10.09 -2.87 -11.78
N ASN A 590 -10.55 -2.23 -12.86
CA ASN A 590 -9.70 -1.77 -13.96
C ASN A 590 -8.74 -0.63 -13.57
N SER A 591 -8.96 0.06 -12.46
CA SER A 591 -8.04 1.07 -11.94
C SER A 591 -6.73 0.45 -11.39
N LEU A 592 -6.76 -0.84 -11.01
CA LEU A 592 -5.66 -1.53 -10.33
C LEU A 592 -4.33 -1.57 -11.11
N PRO A 593 -4.28 -1.83 -12.44
CA PRO A 593 -3.05 -1.70 -13.23
C PRO A 593 -2.40 -0.32 -13.12
N SER A 594 -3.19 0.74 -13.14
CA SER A 594 -2.71 2.12 -13.01
C SER A 594 -2.17 2.39 -11.61
N VAL A 595 -2.77 1.81 -10.59
CA VAL A 595 -2.34 1.88 -9.20
C VAL A 595 -0.99 1.17 -9.01
N VAL A 596 -0.81 -0.04 -9.59
CA VAL A 596 0.47 -0.78 -9.57
C VAL A 596 1.56 -0.04 -10.34
N LYS A 597 1.25 0.51 -11.52
CA LYS A 597 2.19 1.33 -12.30
C LYS A 597 2.70 2.51 -11.49
N GLU A 598 1.82 3.18 -10.76
CA GLU A 598 2.19 4.32 -9.93
C GLU A 598 3.07 3.91 -8.75
N GLY A 599 2.77 2.80 -8.07
CA GLY A 599 3.64 2.24 -7.04
C GLY A 599 5.05 1.92 -7.56
N ARG A 600 5.14 1.24 -8.72
CA ARG A 600 6.41 0.94 -9.39
C ARG A 600 7.18 2.21 -9.74
N ARG A 601 6.50 3.22 -10.28
CA ARG A 601 7.10 4.53 -10.60
C ARG A 601 7.77 5.15 -9.38
N VAL A 602 7.06 5.20 -8.27
CA VAL A 602 7.56 5.81 -7.03
C VAL A 602 8.82 5.09 -6.54
N ILE A 603 8.80 3.77 -6.44
CA ILE A 603 9.93 2.99 -5.93
C ILE A 603 11.15 3.06 -6.86
N ASN A 604 10.97 2.91 -8.17
CA ASN A 604 12.04 3.00 -9.15
C ASN A 604 12.73 4.38 -9.12
N ASN A 605 11.95 5.44 -9.00
CA ASN A 605 12.48 6.80 -8.94
C ASN A 605 13.24 7.07 -7.63
N ILE A 606 12.73 6.57 -6.49
CA ILE A 606 13.43 6.65 -5.21
C ILE A 606 14.76 5.90 -5.25
N GLN A 607 14.81 4.70 -5.81
CA GLN A 607 16.04 3.90 -5.94
C GLN A 607 17.12 4.63 -6.73
N ARG A 608 16.77 5.26 -7.86
CA ARG A 608 17.70 6.02 -8.68
C ARG A 608 18.20 7.28 -7.98
N SER A 609 17.29 8.05 -7.41
CA SER A 609 17.67 9.25 -6.65
C SER A 609 18.56 8.91 -5.44
N ALA A 610 18.23 7.85 -4.71
CA ALA A 610 19.05 7.39 -3.58
C ALA A 610 20.46 7.00 -4.01
N SER A 611 20.63 6.42 -5.23
CA SER A 611 21.95 6.06 -5.76
C SER A 611 22.84 7.27 -5.99
N LEU A 612 22.28 8.41 -6.43
CA LEU A 612 23.01 9.67 -6.61
C LEU A 612 23.51 10.22 -5.26
N TYR A 613 22.64 10.26 -4.25
CA TYR A 613 23.02 10.72 -2.91
C TYR A 613 24.06 9.82 -2.24
N LEU A 614 23.89 8.49 -2.36
CA LEU A 614 24.79 7.54 -1.73
C LEU A 614 26.16 7.54 -2.41
N MET A 615 26.25 7.72 -3.74
CA MET A 615 27.50 7.87 -4.47
C MET A 615 28.35 8.99 -3.86
N LYS A 616 27.78 10.18 -3.65
CA LYS A 616 28.49 11.33 -3.03
C LYS A 616 28.95 11.00 -1.60
N THR A 617 28.05 10.46 -0.80
CA THR A 617 28.33 10.12 0.59
C THR A 617 29.50 9.12 0.69
N MET A 618 29.46 8.07 -0.16
CA MET A 618 30.52 7.07 -0.21
C MET A 618 31.85 7.66 -0.75
N PHE A 619 31.78 8.50 -1.78
CA PHE A 619 32.94 9.21 -2.30
C PHE A 619 33.62 10.04 -1.20
N THR A 620 32.86 10.87 -0.50
CA THR A 620 33.40 11.72 0.57
C THR A 620 34.03 10.89 1.71
N LEU A 621 33.34 9.82 2.11
CA LEU A 621 33.87 8.88 3.11
C LEU A 621 35.18 8.22 2.67
N CYS A 622 35.17 7.61 1.48
CA CYS A 622 36.35 6.91 0.94
C CYS A 622 37.52 7.87 0.76
N TYR A 623 37.27 9.05 0.19
CA TYR A 623 38.34 10.01 -0.06
C TYR A 623 38.90 10.66 1.23
N ALA A 624 38.06 10.90 2.24
CA ALA A 624 38.52 11.34 3.56
C ALA A 624 39.46 10.30 4.20
N ILE A 625 39.14 9.01 4.08
CA ILE A 625 39.99 7.90 4.56
C ILE A 625 41.29 7.85 3.75
N ILE A 626 41.26 7.95 2.44
CA ILE A 626 42.44 7.97 1.57
C ILE A 626 43.35 9.14 1.91
N SER A 627 42.80 10.34 2.06
CA SER A 627 43.56 11.54 2.47
C SER A 627 44.23 11.37 3.83
N ALA A 628 43.51 10.73 4.77
CA ALA A 628 44.09 10.44 6.11
C ALA A 628 45.22 9.43 6.05
N ILE A 629 45.08 8.33 5.30
CA ILE A 629 46.13 7.31 5.13
C ILE A 629 47.37 7.91 4.46
N ARG A 630 47.18 8.77 3.47
CA ARG A 630 48.26 9.44 2.73
C ARG A 630 48.86 10.62 3.48
N TRP A 631 48.31 10.98 4.63
CA TRP A 631 48.70 12.16 5.40
C TRP A 631 48.67 13.44 4.54
N GLN A 632 47.57 13.61 3.76
CA GLN A 632 47.39 14.75 2.88
C GLN A 632 46.12 15.52 3.23
N LYS A 633 46.11 16.84 2.88
CA LYS A 633 44.96 17.71 3.08
C LYS A 633 43.75 17.20 2.27
N TYR A 634 42.56 17.32 2.84
CA TYR A 634 41.32 17.10 2.06
C TYR A 634 41.17 18.23 1.02
N PRO A 635 41.04 17.92 -0.29
CA PRO A 635 41.19 18.95 -1.32
C PRO A 635 40.00 19.90 -1.44
N PHE A 636 38.78 19.41 -1.11
CA PHE A 636 37.54 20.16 -1.36
C PHE A 636 37.15 21.06 -0.17
N SER A 637 36.46 22.18 -0.51
CA SER A 637 35.70 23.04 0.44
C SER A 637 34.20 22.82 0.18
N THR A 638 33.35 23.34 1.09
CA THR A 638 31.90 23.30 0.93
C THR A 638 31.42 24.02 -0.35
N GLY A 639 32.05 25.15 -0.68
CA GLY A 639 31.75 25.89 -1.92
C GLY A 639 32.07 25.11 -3.19
N ASN A 640 33.17 24.35 -3.19
CA ASN A 640 33.56 23.56 -4.36
C ASN A 640 32.60 22.39 -4.62
N MET A 641 32.06 21.78 -3.56
CA MET A 641 31.13 20.63 -3.70
C MET A 641 29.72 21.02 -4.18
N ILE A 642 29.36 22.29 -4.18
CA ILE A 642 28.01 22.76 -4.53
C ILE A 642 27.61 22.39 -5.97
N MET A 643 28.58 22.34 -6.90
CA MET A 643 28.33 22.00 -8.30
C MET A 643 27.89 20.55 -8.45
N LEU A 644 28.60 19.63 -7.82
CA LEU A 644 28.21 18.23 -7.77
C LEU A 644 26.84 18.10 -7.09
N GLU A 645 26.61 18.80 -5.99
CA GLU A 645 25.34 18.72 -5.24
C GLU A 645 24.17 19.27 -6.05
N PHE A 646 24.33 20.39 -6.69
CA PHE A 646 23.22 21.03 -7.40
C PHE A 646 22.95 20.39 -8.78
N PHE A 647 23.98 20.30 -9.65
CA PHE A 647 23.79 19.87 -11.05
C PHE A 647 23.71 18.36 -11.22
N ILE A 648 24.40 17.59 -10.39
CA ILE A 648 24.45 16.13 -10.55
C ILE A 648 23.47 15.41 -9.62
N ILE A 649 23.26 15.93 -8.42
CA ILE A 649 22.46 15.24 -7.42
C ILE A 649 21.09 15.90 -7.27
N GLY A 650 21.01 17.12 -6.81
CA GLY A 650 19.76 17.76 -6.42
C GLY A 650 18.77 17.95 -7.56
N LEU A 651 19.20 18.63 -8.63
CA LEU A 651 18.37 18.89 -9.78
C LEU A 651 17.94 17.60 -10.50
N PRO A 652 18.86 16.68 -10.90
CA PRO A 652 18.47 15.44 -11.54
C PRO A 652 17.60 14.55 -10.67
N SER A 653 17.89 14.43 -9.36
CA SER A 653 17.08 13.63 -8.43
C SER A 653 15.65 14.15 -8.34
N THR A 654 15.47 15.48 -8.31
CA THR A 654 14.15 16.10 -8.28
C THR A 654 13.38 15.85 -9.58
N LEU A 655 14.03 16.01 -10.73
CA LEU A 655 13.42 15.72 -12.03
C LEU A 655 13.10 14.22 -12.20
N LEU A 656 14.03 13.33 -11.82
CA LEU A 656 13.82 11.89 -11.88
C LEU A 656 12.71 11.42 -10.93
N SER A 657 12.42 12.14 -9.83
CA SER A 657 11.36 11.76 -8.89
C SER A 657 9.95 11.76 -9.49
N VAL A 658 9.73 12.53 -10.56
CA VAL A 658 8.44 12.61 -11.29
C VAL A 658 8.43 11.82 -12.60
N GLN A 659 9.54 11.18 -12.96
CA GLN A 659 9.64 10.40 -14.19
C GLN A 659 8.61 9.26 -14.26
N PRO A 660 7.91 9.04 -15.40
CA PRO A 660 7.08 7.88 -15.62
C PRO A 660 7.96 6.62 -15.83
N ASN A 661 8.07 5.78 -14.82
CA ASN A 661 8.83 4.53 -14.89
C ASN A 661 8.05 3.42 -14.19
N SER A 662 7.32 2.62 -14.96
CA SER A 662 6.49 1.52 -14.46
C SER A 662 7.15 0.14 -14.57
N ASP A 663 8.47 0.08 -14.79
CA ASP A 663 9.20 -1.18 -14.84
C ASP A 663 9.05 -1.96 -13.52
N ARG A 664 9.07 -3.29 -13.61
CA ARG A 664 8.99 -4.15 -12.44
C ARG A 664 10.15 -3.88 -11.47
N VAL A 665 9.84 -3.65 -10.21
CA VAL A 665 10.84 -3.50 -9.14
C VAL A 665 11.47 -4.87 -8.85
N LYS A 666 12.79 -4.99 -9.08
CA LYS A 666 13.55 -6.23 -8.87
C LYS A 666 14.52 -6.09 -7.72
N GLY A 667 14.60 -7.13 -6.88
CA GLY A 667 15.56 -7.21 -5.78
C GLY A 667 15.31 -6.23 -4.63
N ASN A 668 16.24 -6.20 -3.67
CA ASN A 668 16.15 -5.38 -2.47
C ASN A 668 16.61 -3.95 -2.75
N PHE A 669 16.00 -2.97 -2.08
CA PHE A 669 16.34 -1.55 -2.21
C PHE A 669 17.84 -1.28 -1.96
N ILE A 670 18.40 -1.81 -0.88
CA ILE A 670 19.81 -1.61 -0.52
C ILE A 670 20.73 -2.14 -1.61
N SER A 671 20.49 -3.36 -2.08
CA SER A 671 21.32 -3.99 -3.10
C SER A 671 21.33 -3.20 -4.41
N PHE A 672 20.15 -2.68 -4.82
CA PHE A 672 20.06 -1.83 -6.01
C PHE A 672 20.87 -0.55 -5.86
N VAL A 673 20.67 0.17 -4.75
CA VAL A 673 21.31 1.48 -4.52
C VAL A 673 22.84 1.33 -4.44
N PHE A 674 23.34 0.33 -3.71
CA PHE A 674 24.79 0.08 -3.61
C PHE A 674 25.37 -0.41 -4.95
N ALA A 675 24.67 -1.27 -5.69
CA ALA A 675 25.14 -1.76 -7.00
C ALA A 675 25.34 -0.62 -8.02
N HIS A 676 24.61 0.48 -7.87
CA HIS A 676 24.80 1.65 -8.72
C HIS A 676 25.75 2.68 -8.09
N ALA A 677 25.68 2.94 -6.79
CA ALA A 677 26.49 3.95 -6.13
C ALA A 677 27.99 3.62 -6.09
N ILE A 678 28.35 2.33 -5.87
CA ILE A 678 29.78 1.90 -5.79
C ILE A 678 30.54 2.22 -7.07
N PRO A 679 30.08 1.84 -8.29
CA PRO A 679 30.78 2.21 -9.53
C PRO A 679 30.98 3.72 -9.68
N GLY A 680 29.95 4.51 -9.38
CA GLY A 680 30.05 5.98 -9.41
C GLY A 680 31.08 6.51 -8.41
N THR A 681 31.11 5.95 -7.21
CA THR A 681 32.13 6.28 -6.20
C THR A 681 33.56 6.00 -6.70
N ILE A 682 33.77 4.85 -7.35
CA ILE A 682 35.08 4.47 -7.90
C ILE A 682 35.57 5.52 -8.92
N ILE A 683 34.70 5.94 -9.84
CA ILE A 683 35.05 6.97 -10.82
C ILE A 683 35.47 8.26 -10.14
N LEU A 684 34.63 8.75 -9.22
CA LEU A 684 34.93 10.03 -8.53
C LEU A 684 36.25 9.96 -7.75
N VAL A 685 36.54 8.87 -7.08
CA VAL A 685 37.81 8.65 -6.37
C VAL A 685 38.98 8.61 -7.36
N LEU A 686 38.87 7.87 -8.45
CA LEU A 686 39.92 7.79 -9.49
C LEU A 686 40.17 9.14 -10.14
N ASN A 687 39.12 9.89 -10.50
CA ASN A 687 39.26 11.21 -11.11
C ASN A 687 40.03 12.20 -10.21
N VAL A 688 39.75 12.19 -8.91
CA VAL A 688 40.46 13.05 -7.99
C VAL A 688 41.92 12.60 -7.83
N LEU A 689 42.16 11.31 -7.66
CA LEU A 689 43.54 10.77 -7.56
C LEU A 689 44.34 11.06 -8.83
N LEU A 690 43.79 10.79 -10.02
CA LEU A 690 44.48 11.07 -11.29
C LEU A 690 44.75 12.56 -11.48
N SER A 691 43.83 13.43 -11.02
CA SER A 691 44.02 14.88 -11.09
C SER A 691 45.11 15.36 -10.14
N GLU A 692 45.25 14.78 -8.93
CA GLU A 692 46.33 15.08 -7.99
C GLU A 692 47.70 14.64 -8.55
N TYR A 693 47.75 13.59 -9.33
CA TYR A 693 48.97 13.06 -9.94
C TYR A 693 49.11 13.42 -11.45
N ALA A 694 48.42 14.48 -11.91
CA ALA A 694 48.43 14.91 -13.30
C ALA A 694 49.86 15.19 -13.84
N TYR A 695 50.78 15.62 -12.94
CA TYR A 695 52.17 15.87 -13.26
C TYR A 695 52.89 14.61 -13.79
N ILE A 696 52.48 13.41 -13.42
CA ILE A 696 53.05 12.16 -13.93
C ILE A 696 52.75 12.01 -15.43
N PHE A 697 51.63 12.59 -15.90
CA PHE A 697 51.21 12.63 -17.28
C PHE A 697 51.72 13.87 -18.03
N GLY A 698 52.65 14.59 -17.43
CA GLY A 698 53.23 15.82 -18.03
C GLY A 698 52.33 17.04 -17.96
N VAL A 699 51.19 16.99 -17.25
CA VAL A 699 50.25 18.09 -17.07
C VAL A 699 50.60 18.85 -15.80
N ASN A 700 51.12 20.08 -15.91
CA ASN A 700 51.46 20.89 -14.75
C ASN A 700 50.25 21.74 -14.33
N LEU A 701 49.59 21.30 -13.27
CA LEU A 701 48.47 22.02 -12.67
C LEU A 701 48.99 22.89 -11.51
N SER A 702 49.22 24.18 -11.74
CA SER A 702 49.67 25.12 -10.73
C SER A 702 48.55 26.10 -10.30
N GLY A 703 48.60 26.50 -9.02
CA GLY A 703 47.71 27.53 -8.47
C GLY A 703 46.22 27.17 -8.54
N GLY A 704 45.37 28.14 -8.92
CA GLY A 704 43.93 27.98 -9.01
C GLY A 704 43.47 27.02 -10.10
N VAL A 705 44.30 26.72 -11.11
CA VAL A 705 43.99 25.73 -12.17
C VAL A 705 43.81 24.34 -11.59
N SER A 706 44.62 23.95 -10.62
CA SER A 706 44.51 22.64 -9.97
C SER A 706 43.15 22.46 -9.26
N GLU A 707 42.68 23.47 -8.56
CA GLU A 707 41.35 23.40 -7.92
C GLU A 707 40.20 23.32 -8.95
N SER A 708 40.34 24.07 -10.05
CA SER A 708 39.36 24.04 -11.14
C SER A 708 39.29 22.70 -11.85
N VAL A 709 40.44 22.08 -12.15
CA VAL A 709 40.53 20.75 -12.76
C VAL A 709 39.95 19.67 -11.83
N LEU A 710 40.30 19.70 -10.54
CA LEU A 710 39.72 18.77 -9.56
C LEU A 710 38.20 18.84 -9.49
N MET A 711 37.67 20.06 -9.49
CA MET A 711 36.22 20.29 -9.43
C MET A 711 35.49 19.84 -10.69
N LEU A 712 36.07 20.14 -11.87
CA LEU A 712 35.52 19.72 -13.16
C LEU A 712 35.59 18.20 -13.29
N ALA A 713 36.73 17.57 -12.94
CA ALA A 713 36.88 16.11 -12.97
C ALA A 713 35.84 15.40 -12.07
N LEU A 714 35.60 15.93 -10.87
CA LEU A 714 34.58 15.44 -9.97
C LEU A 714 33.17 15.58 -10.54
N THR A 715 32.86 16.76 -11.09
CA THR A 715 31.51 17.07 -11.60
C THR A 715 31.21 16.31 -12.88
N PHE A 716 32.15 16.23 -13.83
CA PHE A 716 31.97 15.46 -15.06
C PHE A 716 31.98 13.95 -14.82
N GLY A 717 32.75 13.43 -13.88
CA GLY A 717 32.64 12.04 -13.43
C GLY A 717 31.25 11.74 -12.88
N GLY A 718 30.68 12.66 -12.07
CA GLY A 718 29.29 12.56 -11.64
C GLY A 718 28.29 12.63 -12.79
N TRP A 719 28.56 13.43 -13.83
CA TRP A 719 27.74 13.48 -15.05
C TRP A 719 27.79 12.15 -15.84
N VAL A 720 28.94 11.53 -16.01
CA VAL A 720 29.06 10.20 -16.61
C VAL A 720 28.23 9.17 -15.84
N PHE A 721 28.28 9.22 -14.52
CA PHE A 721 27.43 8.36 -13.68
C PHE A 721 25.94 8.63 -13.92
N LEU A 722 25.49 9.90 -13.99
CA LEU A 722 24.11 10.27 -14.27
C LEU A 722 23.66 9.76 -15.65
N VAL A 723 24.51 9.93 -16.69
CA VAL A 723 24.28 9.42 -18.04
C VAL A 723 23.97 7.92 -18.00
N LEU A 724 24.80 7.13 -17.34
CA LEU A 724 24.62 5.67 -17.27
C LEU A 724 23.51 5.22 -16.30
N LEU A 725 23.17 6.01 -15.30
CA LEU A 725 22.02 5.78 -14.42
C LEU A 725 20.68 5.98 -15.17
N CYS A 726 20.66 6.82 -16.19
CA CYS A 726 19.50 7.09 -17.04
C CYS A 726 19.25 6.02 -18.13
N VAL A 727 20.13 5.06 -18.32
CA VAL A 727 19.94 3.95 -19.28
C VAL A 727 18.90 2.95 -18.72
N PRO A 728 17.97 2.43 -19.55
CA PRO A 728 17.69 2.76 -20.95
C PRO A 728 17.07 4.17 -21.10
N TYR A 729 17.42 4.85 -22.18
CA TYR A 729 16.92 6.20 -22.45
C TYR A 729 15.48 6.17 -22.94
N ASP A 730 14.69 7.10 -22.39
CA ASP A 730 13.45 7.59 -22.94
C ASP A 730 13.57 9.11 -23.22
N LEU A 731 12.57 9.71 -23.84
CA LEU A 731 12.58 11.15 -24.15
C LEU A 731 12.79 12.01 -22.89
N TYR A 732 12.19 11.60 -21.77
CA TYR A 732 12.27 12.33 -20.51
C TYR A 732 13.68 12.27 -19.90
N ARG A 733 14.29 11.08 -19.84
CA ARG A 733 15.67 10.90 -19.35
C ARG A 733 16.68 11.58 -20.24
N GLY A 734 16.49 11.48 -21.56
CA GLY A 734 17.31 12.19 -22.54
C GLY A 734 17.26 13.70 -22.36
N ALA A 735 16.07 14.27 -22.13
CA ALA A 735 15.89 15.69 -21.84
C ALA A 735 16.59 16.13 -20.55
N ILE A 736 16.50 15.31 -19.47
CA ILE A 736 17.20 15.62 -18.21
C ILE A 736 18.71 15.65 -18.42
N VAL A 737 19.27 14.61 -19.04
CA VAL A 737 20.72 14.53 -19.30
C VAL A 737 21.15 15.68 -20.22
N GLY A 738 20.41 15.96 -21.28
CA GLY A 738 20.68 17.07 -22.18
C GLY A 738 20.66 18.43 -21.49
N PHE A 739 19.65 18.67 -20.66
CA PHE A 739 19.52 19.89 -19.87
C PHE A 739 20.70 20.08 -18.90
N VAL A 740 21.03 19.02 -18.14
CA VAL A 740 22.18 19.04 -17.22
C VAL A 740 23.49 19.26 -17.98
N THR A 741 23.68 18.62 -19.14
CA THR A 741 24.87 18.81 -19.98
C THR A 741 25.02 20.27 -20.42
N ILE A 742 23.95 20.88 -20.91
CA ILE A 742 23.96 22.30 -21.29
C ILE A 742 24.31 23.17 -20.09
N MET A 743 23.68 22.94 -18.95
CA MET A 743 23.95 23.72 -17.75
C MET A 743 25.40 23.59 -17.26
N LEU A 744 25.99 22.40 -17.35
CA LEU A 744 27.39 22.15 -17.00
C LEU A 744 28.36 22.87 -17.97
N ILE A 745 28.07 22.85 -19.27
CA ILE A 745 28.85 23.55 -20.27
C ILE A 745 28.78 25.06 -20.01
N VAL A 746 27.57 25.59 -19.82
CA VAL A 746 27.41 27.02 -19.53
C VAL A 746 28.18 27.42 -18.28
N TRP A 747 28.10 26.60 -17.21
CA TRP A 747 28.86 26.88 -16.00
C TRP A 747 30.36 26.81 -16.24
N ALA A 748 30.86 25.76 -16.87
CA ALA A 748 32.30 25.55 -17.07
C ALA A 748 32.95 26.66 -17.89
N PHE A 749 32.24 27.22 -18.90
CA PHE A 749 32.80 28.25 -19.77
C PHE A 749 32.47 29.70 -19.40
N PHE A 750 31.33 29.92 -18.70
CA PHE A 750 30.84 31.30 -18.50
C PHE A 750 30.69 31.69 -17.02
N LEU A 751 30.57 30.75 -16.08
CA LEU A 751 30.23 31.06 -14.72
C LEU A 751 31.29 30.64 -13.68
N MET A 752 32.36 29.96 -14.08
CA MET A 752 33.42 29.54 -13.16
C MET A 752 34.09 30.69 -12.41
N ASP A 753 34.30 31.78 -13.08
CA ASP A 753 34.99 32.99 -12.56
C ASP A 753 34.04 34.00 -11.89
N CYS A 754 32.74 33.66 -11.77
CA CYS A 754 31.79 34.58 -11.15
C CYS A 754 32.08 34.76 -9.65
N PHE A 755 31.60 35.87 -9.09
CA PHE A 755 31.81 36.30 -7.69
C PHE A 755 31.55 35.19 -6.67
N PHE A 756 30.62 34.29 -6.98
CA PHE A 756 30.20 33.22 -6.05
C PHE A 756 31.20 32.06 -6.03
N PHE A 757 31.73 31.63 -7.17
CA PHE A 757 32.64 30.47 -7.24
C PHE A 757 34.11 30.85 -7.10
N LYS A 758 34.51 31.96 -7.65
CA LYS A 758 35.91 32.49 -7.63
C LYS A 758 36.95 31.42 -8.07
N MET A 759 36.61 30.63 -9.06
CA MET A 759 37.48 29.60 -9.59
C MET A 759 38.19 30.12 -10.84
N THR A 760 39.38 29.66 -11.10
CA THR A 760 40.14 30.06 -12.30
C THR A 760 39.48 29.42 -13.53
N ALA A 761 38.97 30.24 -14.46
CA ALA A 761 38.41 29.76 -15.71
C ALA A 761 39.52 29.12 -16.56
N LEU A 762 39.19 27.95 -17.14
CA LEU A 762 40.11 27.27 -18.06
C LEU A 762 39.91 27.82 -19.49
N THR A 763 40.95 28.43 -20.06
CA THR A 763 40.90 28.94 -21.42
C THR A 763 41.65 27.98 -22.35
N PHE A 764 41.18 27.83 -23.60
CA PHE A 764 41.87 27.01 -24.60
C PHE A 764 43.27 27.52 -24.93
N LYS A 765 43.51 28.82 -24.72
CA LYS A 765 44.80 29.44 -25.02
C LYS A 765 45.85 29.11 -23.97
N ASP A 766 45.48 29.14 -22.66
CA ASP A 766 46.46 29.11 -21.57
C ASP A 766 46.46 27.74 -20.85
N ASN A 767 45.40 26.95 -21.00
CA ASN A 767 45.22 25.71 -20.22
C ASN A 767 44.84 24.50 -21.10
N LEU A 768 45.36 24.44 -22.35
CA LEU A 768 45.01 23.37 -23.32
C LEU A 768 45.29 21.97 -22.77
N ASP A 769 46.45 21.76 -22.11
CA ASP A 769 46.84 20.48 -21.52
C ASP A 769 45.88 20.03 -20.42
N ALA A 770 45.41 20.96 -19.59
CA ALA A 770 44.43 20.69 -18.53
C ALA A 770 43.06 20.29 -19.12
N ILE A 771 42.66 20.94 -20.21
CA ILE A 771 41.40 20.64 -20.92
C ILE A 771 41.49 19.25 -21.58
N ILE A 772 42.58 18.94 -22.28
CA ILE A 772 42.82 17.63 -22.88
C ILE A 772 42.80 16.55 -21.81
N PHE A 773 43.47 16.79 -20.68
CA PHE A 773 43.49 15.88 -19.57
C PHE A 773 42.09 15.59 -19.04
N LEU A 774 41.24 16.60 -18.84
CA LEU A 774 39.85 16.43 -18.41
C LEU A 774 39.02 15.62 -19.41
N VAL A 775 39.19 15.87 -20.72
CA VAL A 775 38.48 15.13 -21.78
C VAL A 775 38.90 13.64 -21.74
N VAL A 776 40.19 13.37 -21.57
CA VAL A 776 40.68 11.98 -21.43
C VAL A 776 40.12 11.29 -20.19
N LEU A 777 40.07 11.98 -19.03
CA LEU A 777 39.47 11.45 -17.81
C LEU A 777 37.99 11.09 -18.03
N VAL A 778 37.21 11.99 -18.56
CA VAL A 778 35.78 11.76 -18.85
C VAL A 778 35.59 10.58 -19.82
N ALA A 779 36.48 10.44 -20.82
CA ALA A 779 36.43 9.31 -21.75
C ALA A 779 36.76 7.98 -21.05
N LEU A 780 37.70 7.97 -20.11
CA LEU A 780 38.06 6.80 -19.31
C LEU A 780 36.98 6.41 -18.28
N ASP A 781 36.19 7.35 -17.84
CA ASP A 781 35.11 7.09 -16.87
C ASP A 781 34.07 6.09 -17.41
N PHE A 782 33.74 6.13 -18.69
CA PHE A 782 32.78 5.21 -19.28
C PHE A 782 33.18 3.74 -19.17
N PRO A 783 34.37 3.29 -19.66
CA PRO A 783 34.79 1.90 -19.53
C PRO A 783 35.01 1.48 -18.07
N VAL A 784 35.52 2.37 -17.18
CA VAL A 784 35.70 2.07 -15.77
C VAL A 784 34.35 1.82 -15.10
N LEU A 785 33.35 2.64 -15.36
CA LEU A 785 31.99 2.48 -14.80
C LEU A 785 31.35 1.18 -15.28
N LEU A 786 31.43 0.90 -16.59
CA LEU A 786 30.86 -0.33 -17.17
C LEU A 786 31.57 -1.57 -16.63
N GLY A 787 32.89 -1.54 -16.54
CA GLY A 787 33.71 -2.63 -15.99
C GLY A 787 33.43 -2.90 -14.53
N SER A 788 33.37 -1.85 -13.71
CA SER A 788 33.06 -1.98 -12.28
C SER A 788 31.63 -2.47 -12.03
N LYS A 789 30.66 -2.01 -12.84
CA LYS A 789 29.26 -2.51 -12.80
C LYS A 789 29.18 -3.98 -13.18
N PHE A 790 29.92 -4.41 -14.21
CA PHE A 790 29.99 -5.81 -14.64
C PHE A 790 30.59 -6.71 -13.56
N LEU A 791 31.72 -6.32 -12.96
CA LEU A 791 32.38 -7.06 -11.88
C LEU A 791 31.45 -7.16 -10.65
N LEU A 792 30.81 -6.07 -10.26
CA LEU A 792 29.89 -6.07 -9.13
C LEU A 792 28.66 -6.95 -9.37
N SER A 793 28.11 -6.95 -10.59
CA SER A 793 27.00 -7.81 -10.96
C SER A 793 27.35 -9.30 -10.88
N LYS A 794 28.60 -9.66 -11.21
CA LYS A 794 29.12 -11.04 -11.11
C LYS A 794 29.29 -11.45 -9.65
N LEU A 795 29.84 -10.56 -8.80
CA LEU A 795 30.01 -10.82 -7.37
C LEU A 795 28.68 -10.99 -6.63
N LEU A 796 27.67 -10.18 -6.97
CA LEU A 796 26.34 -10.28 -6.38
C LEU A 796 25.53 -11.51 -6.83
N LYS A 797 25.83 -12.07 -8.01
CA LYS A 797 25.23 -13.32 -8.49
C LYS A 797 25.85 -14.56 -7.84
N THR A 798 27.16 -14.54 -7.54
CA THR A 798 27.85 -15.65 -6.87
C THR A 798 27.52 -15.77 -5.38
N GLY A 799 26.99 -14.73 -4.74
CA GLY A 799 26.54 -14.77 -3.34
C GLY A 799 25.12 -15.31 -3.14
N LYS A 800 24.47 -15.82 -4.19
CA LYS A 800 23.12 -16.42 -4.15
C LYS A 800 23.10 -17.94 -4.38
N ASN A 801 24.27 -18.61 -4.39
CA ASN A 801 24.39 -20.08 -4.38
C ASN A 801 24.65 -20.59 -2.96
#